data_efa263fdd2af523659a8d166f523b5e6
#
_entry.id   efa263fdd2af523659a8d166f523b5e6
#
_cell.length_a   1.000
_cell.length_b   1.000
_cell.length_c   1.000
_cell.angle_alpha   90.00
_cell.angle_beta   90.00
_cell.angle_gamma   90.00
#
_symmetry.space_group_name_H-M   'P 1'
#
loop_
_entity.id
_entity.type
_entity.pdbx_description
1 polymer ?
#
loop_
_entity_poly.entity_id
_entity_poly.type
_entity_poly.pdbx_seq_one_letter_code
_entity_poly.pdbx_strand_id
1 'polypeptide(L)'
;MNEVLFEALKPGTLQNDGVTVNGSIYTFAADGSSGLYCDAAVGTFCGLPMNKGDWIVLEATLLNNACAGFYFRFSTADGRKAALMMGVLPGIRTKITFPVEALSGNTLFLPRTPGRLKSVYNGVPISREEVVSFRLSAMRSREPVKLEIHSVGISRGPVTHNLPKRALVDEMGQKALTDWPGKTKTADEMIARIRGELACPPEPLDAGGRSRWGGNTAGRVNEGSGYFSLAKYRDRYVLVDPDGYEFFSTGLDCVGVDGDCNLEGIYNLAGELPDRSIGWIGGWRREHYFSWHAYNLYRAFGKDANESWRSLTAARMRKWGFNTVACWSDIDFARSRNLPYTYIMHGYPRTEKYIFRDFPDVLDPAFAADADRWAEQIKPYADSAAMLGYFLGNEPAWAFVNNLNVAAMTLGNAEPTYCRAALVEWLKGRYPSIGALNADWGKSFGSFDELSAGGIPPHTIAPAGLAVLDEFSERLIREYIRIPSAAIRKYDSNHLNLGIRYAWLSSKTLAAGSEYTDIFSFNCYQMDPTDSIRGFTELVGKPVIIGEFHFGALDRGLDATGIRGVTTQEERGAAYRYYMHRAAAHPMCLGAHYFTLNDQAYLGRFDGENYQIGIIDVTQKPYAEFERGIMETHREIYRVLHGELAPTERKADEIPAIFF
;
A
#
# COMPACT_ATOMS: atom_id res chain seq x y z
N MET A 1 -21.43 30.24 -12.89
CA MET A 1 -20.60 29.63 -11.85
C MET A 1 -20.01 30.77 -11.04
N ASN A 2 -20.32 30.85 -9.74
CA ASN A 2 -19.69 31.84 -8.88
C ASN A 2 -18.19 31.56 -8.84
N GLU A 3 -17.38 32.59 -9.11
CA GLU A 3 -15.92 32.47 -9.02
C GLU A 3 -15.55 32.09 -7.58
N VAL A 4 -14.85 30.98 -7.42
CA VAL A 4 -14.41 30.52 -6.09
C VAL A 4 -13.34 31.49 -5.59
N LEU A 5 -13.57 32.13 -4.47
CA LEU A 5 -12.67 33.12 -3.91
C LEU A 5 -11.40 32.45 -3.39
N PHE A 6 -10.24 32.89 -3.91
CA PHE A 6 -8.92 32.50 -3.40
C PHE A 6 -8.32 33.64 -2.57
N GLU A 7 -7.95 33.33 -1.33
CA GLU A 7 -7.29 34.27 -0.42
C GLU A 7 -5.81 33.84 -0.26
N ALA A 8 -4.90 34.62 -0.87
CA ALA A 8 -3.47 34.38 -0.76
C ALA A 8 -2.91 34.87 0.59
N LEU A 9 -1.92 34.15 1.12
CA LEU A 9 -1.10 34.66 2.22
C LEU A 9 -0.32 35.90 1.77
N LYS A 10 -0.19 36.86 2.67
CA LYS A 10 0.63 38.05 2.41
C LYS A 10 2.12 37.64 2.30
N PRO A 11 2.92 38.31 1.47
CA PRO A 11 4.36 38.12 1.44
C PRO A 11 4.97 38.25 2.85
N GLY A 12 5.89 37.31 3.20
CA GLY A 12 6.53 37.29 4.52
C GLY A 12 5.75 36.61 5.63
N THR A 13 4.50 36.13 5.39
CA THR A 13 3.75 35.35 6.40
C THR A 13 4.46 34.04 6.75
N LEU A 14 5.02 33.34 5.75
CA LEU A 14 5.81 32.14 5.99
C LEU A 14 7.22 32.52 6.41
N GLN A 15 7.59 32.11 7.61
CA GLN A 15 8.94 32.26 8.15
C GLN A 15 9.83 31.13 7.63
N ASN A 16 11.14 31.35 7.60
CA ASN A 16 12.13 30.44 7.06
C ASN A 16 12.96 29.78 8.19
N ASP A 17 13.11 28.45 8.10
CA ASP A 17 13.93 27.65 8.97
C ASP A 17 14.85 26.77 8.09
N GLY A 18 16.06 27.30 7.80
CA GLY A 18 17.07 26.57 7.01
C GLY A 18 16.80 26.39 5.53
N VAL A 19 15.77 27.05 4.96
CA VAL A 19 15.51 27.06 3.51
C VAL A 19 16.28 28.20 2.86
N THR A 20 17.04 27.93 1.79
CA THR A 20 17.66 29.00 1.00
C THR A 20 16.64 29.62 0.06
N VAL A 21 16.50 30.95 0.10
CA VAL A 21 15.50 31.68 -0.69
C VAL A 21 16.20 32.57 -1.72
N ASN A 22 15.78 32.45 -2.98
CA ASN A 22 16.23 33.30 -4.09
C ASN A 22 15.00 33.71 -4.94
N GLY A 23 14.47 34.89 -4.69
CA GLY A 23 13.22 35.35 -5.31
C GLY A 23 12.05 34.44 -4.90
N SER A 24 11.37 33.85 -5.91
CA SER A 24 10.30 32.86 -5.72
C SER A 24 10.78 31.42 -5.53
N ILE A 25 12.10 31.17 -5.60
CA ILE A 25 12.70 29.84 -5.51
C ILE A 25 13.15 29.56 -4.08
N TYR A 26 12.61 28.49 -3.51
CA TYR A 26 12.89 27.96 -2.18
C TYR A 26 13.65 26.64 -2.32
N THR A 27 14.86 26.57 -1.76
CA THR A 27 15.69 25.36 -1.78
C THR A 27 15.70 24.73 -0.39
N PHE A 28 15.05 23.59 -0.28
CA PHE A 28 14.96 22.76 0.94
C PHE A 28 16.18 21.84 1.03
N ALA A 29 16.69 21.64 2.25
CA ALA A 29 17.79 20.73 2.51
C ALA A 29 17.43 19.27 2.18
N ALA A 30 18.39 18.52 1.64
CA ALA A 30 18.18 17.12 1.23
C ALA A 30 17.86 16.17 2.40
N ASP A 31 18.30 16.49 3.62
CA ASP A 31 18.03 15.72 4.83
C ASP A 31 16.62 15.91 5.39
N GLY A 32 15.82 16.81 4.79
CA GLY A 32 14.45 17.12 5.22
C GLY A 32 14.36 17.97 6.48
N SER A 33 15.47 18.55 6.98
CA SER A 33 15.52 19.34 8.21
C SER A 33 14.90 20.74 8.05
N SER A 34 15.03 21.34 6.86
CA SER A 34 14.58 22.70 6.59
C SER A 34 13.06 22.78 6.32
N GLY A 35 12.48 23.98 6.53
CA GLY A 35 11.05 24.19 6.27
C GLY A 35 10.62 25.64 6.30
N LEU A 36 9.45 25.89 5.71
CA LEU A 36 8.72 27.13 5.84
C LEU A 36 7.63 26.93 6.90
N TYR A 37 7.45 27.86 7.80
CA TYR A 37 6.46 27.71 8.88
C TYR A 37 5.73 29.01 9.20
N CYS A 38 4.61 28.89 9.88
CA CYS A 38 3.97 30.00 10.55
C CYS A 38 3.25 29.54 11.82
N ASP A 39 3.34 30.35 12.87
CA ASP A 39 2.50 30.26 14.05
C ASP A 39 1.41 31.31 13.93
N ALA A 40 0.17 30.97 14.24
CA ALA A 40 -0.96 31.82 13.97
C ALA A 40 -2.05 31.67 15.04
N ALA A 41 -3.07 32.51 14.97
CA ALA A 41 -4.25 32.40 15.82
C ALA A 41 -4.91 31.02 15.65
N VAL A 42 -5.44 30.49 16.72
CA VAL A 42 -6.13 29.18 16.76
C VAL A 42 -7.24 29.13 15.70
N GLY A 43 -7.31 28.01 14.98
CA GLY A 43 -8.32 27.79 13.94
C GLY A 43 -8.06 28.53 12.62
N THR A 44 -6.80 28.97 12.40
CA THR A 44 -6.43 29.65 11.16
C THR A 44 -5.31 28.94 10.41
N PHE A 45 -5.29 29.05 9.09
CA PHE A 45 -4.14 28.74 8.26
C PHE A 45 -3.31 30.00 8.07
N CYS A 46 -2.24 30.12 8.87
CA CYS A 46 -1.35 31.29 8.82
C CYS A 46 -2.10 32.65 8.92
N GLY A 47 -3.12 32.73 9.76
CA GLY A 47 -3.94 33.92 9.96
C GLY A 47 -5.20 34.00 9.09
N LEU A 48 -5.37 33.13 8.11
CA LEU A 48 -6.61 33.02 7.34
C LEU A 48 -7.58 32.06 8.04
N PRO A 49 -8.83 32.44 8.35
CA PRO A 49 -9.83 31.56 8.94
C PRO A 49 -10.08 30.32 8.08
N MET A 50 -10.14 29.14 8.70
CA MET A 50 -10.49 27.88 8.04
C MET A 50 -11.95 27.52 8.27
N ASN A 51 -12.77 27.54 7.23
CA ASN A 51 -14.17 27.16 7.29
C ASN A 51 -14.38 25.75 6.72
N LYS A 52 -15.53 25.15 7.03
CA LYS A 52 -15.94 23.90 6.40
C LYS A 52 -16.07 24.08 4.89
N GLY A 53 -15.49 23.17 4.10
CA GLY A 53 -15.49 23.22 2.64
C GLY A 53 -14.35 24.04 2.03
N ASP A 54 -13.48 24.65 2.85
CA ASP A 54 -12.28 25.36 2.37
C ASP A 54 -11.18 24.37 1.94
N TRP A 55 -10.31 24.84 1.05
CA TRP A 55 -9.15 24.09 0.55
C TRP A 55 -7.86 24.86 0.79
N ILE A 56 -6.86 24.20 1.33
CA ILE A 56 -5.49 24.74 1.36
C ILE A 56 -4.86 24.53 -0.02
N VAL A 57 -4.20 25.55 -0.52
CA VAL A 57 -3.64 25.61 -1.87
C VAL A 57 -2.19 26.08 -1.80
N LEU A 58 -1.29 25.30 -2.37
CA LEU A 58 0.08 25.70 -2.71
C LEU A 58 0.23 25.61 -4.22
N GLU A 59 0.35 26.72 -4.91
CA GLU A 59 0.66 26.76 -6.33
C GLU A 59 2.18 26.88 -6.52
N ALA A 60 2.79 25.86 -7.14
CA ALA A 60 4.24 25.78 -7.23
C ALA A 60 4.71 25.01 -8.48
N THR A 61 6.00 25.18 -8.79
CA THR A 61 6.73 24.37 -9.80
C THR A 61 7.91 23.68 -9.13
N LEU A 62 7.97 22.35 -9.19
CA LEU A 62 9.15 21.60 -8.76
C LEU A 62 10.23 21.71 -9.84
N LEU A 63 11.38 22.30 -9.49
CA LEU A 63 12.46 22.60 -10.44
C LEU A 63 13.51 21.49 -10.58
N ASN A 64 13.47 20.47 -9.71
CA ASN A 64 14.29 19.27 -9.85
C ASN A 64 13.87 18.47 -11.11
N ASN A 65 14.73 17.57 -11.57
CA ASN A 65 14.43 16.68 -12.69
C ASN A 65 13.70 15.40 -12.26
N ALA A 66 13.54 15.19 -10.96
CA ALA A 66 12.87 14.04 -10.35
C ALA A 66 11.67 14.51 -9.49
N CYS A 67 10.72 13.60 -9.25
CA CYS A 67 9.63 13.82 -8.31
C CYS A 67 10.17 14.11 -6.90
N ALA A 68 9.43 14.89 -6.12
CA ALA A 68 9.74 15.14 -4.71
C ALA A 68 8.47 15.07 -3.87
N GLY A 69 8.65 14.68 -2.60
CA GLY A 69 7.58 14.66 -1.62
C GLY A 69 7.69 15.81 -0.64
N PHE A 70 6.53 16.25 -0.15
CA PHE A 70 6.42 17.32 0.81
C PHE A 70 5.52 16.92 1.96
N TYR A 71 5.86 17.41 3.18
CA TYR A 71 5.03 17.36 4.36
C TYR A 71 4.34 18.70 4.58
N PHE A 72 3.03 18.65 4.69
CA PHE A 72 2.18 19.74 5.19
C PHE A 72 1.81 19.38 6.63
N ARG A 73 2.53 19.92 7.61
CA ARG A 73 2.36 19.59 9.02
C ARG A 73 1.56 20.65 9.74
N PHE A 74 0.63 20.20 10.57
CA PHE A 74 -0.20 21.03 11.41
C PHE A 74 -0.06 20.61 12.87
N SER A 75 -0.07 21.56 13.78
CA SER A 75 0.02 21.29 15.21
C SER A 75 -1.06 22.03 15.98
N THR A 76 -1.46 21.47 17.10
CA THR A 76 -2.39 22.03 18.08
C THR A 76 -1.65 22.56 19.31
N ALA A 77 -2.30 23.36 20.14
CA ALA A 77 -1.70 23.94 21.34
C ALA A 77 -1.27 22.87 22.38
N ASP A 78 -1.95 21.73 22.42
CA ASP A 78 -1.60 20.58 23.28
C ASP A 78 -0.52 19.66 22.69
N GLY A 79 0.06 20.04 21.53
CA GLY A 79 1.19 19.35 20.91
C GLY A 79 0.83 18.18 20.01
N ARG A 80 -0.47 17.89 19.75
CA ARG A 80 -0.87 16.92 18.73
C ARG A 80 -0.46 17.40 17.35
N LYS A 81 -0.11 16.45 16.46
CA LYS A 81 0.40 16.75 15.13
C LYS A 81 -0.29 15.89 14.07
N ALA A 82 -0.67 16.53 12.97
CA ALA A 82 -1.10 15.90 11.74
C ALA A 82 -0.19 16.32 10.59
N ALA A 83 0.04 15.41 9.66
CA ALA A 83 0.79 15.70 8.45
C ALA A 83 0.10 15.09 7.23
N LEU A 84 0.04 15.84 6.16
CA LEU A 84 -0.29 15.35 4.83
C LEU A 84 1.00 15.25 4.03
N MET A 85 1.33 14.04 3.60
CA MET A 85 2.49 13.73 2.76
C MET A 85 2.01 13.72 1.31
N MET A 86 2.63 14.49 0.42
CA MET A 86 2.20 14.65 -0.98
C MET A 86 3.38 14.62 -1.93
N GLY A 87 3.26 13.82 -3.00
CA GLY A 87 4.22 13.80 -4.10
C GLY A 87 3.86 14.81 -5.19
N VAL A 88 4.87 15.34 -5.86
CA VAL A 88 4.75 16.36 -6.91
C VAL A 88 5.57 15.97 -8.12
N LEU A 89 4.97 16.09 -9.31
CA LEU A 89 5.65 15.88 -10.59
C LEU A 89 6.59 17.07 -10.91
N PRO A 90 7.76 16.80 -11.51
CA PRO A 90 8.73 17.84 -11.82
C PRO A 90 8.36 18.69 -13.05
N GLY A 91 8.83 19.93 -13.06
CA GLY A 91 8.85 20.80 -14.23
C GLY A 91 7.49 21.28 -14.72
N ILE A 92 6.42 21.14 -13.96
CA ILE A 92 5.09 21.68 -14.28
C ILE A 92 4.61 22.59 -13.16
N ARG A 93 3.96 23.70 -13.53
CA ARG A 93 3.25 24.55 -12.57
C ARG A 93 1.95 23.84 -12.19
N THR A 94 1.80 23.51 -10.93
CA THR A 94 0.64 22.77 -10.40
C THR A 94 0.12 23.36 -9.10
N LYS A 95 -1.14 23.11 -8.79
CA LYS A 95 -1.76 23.44 -7.50
C LYS A 95 -1.79 22.16 -6.64
N ILE A 96 -1.01 22.16 -5.58
CA ILE A 96 -1.03 21.11 -4.56
C ILE A 96 -2.14 21.49 -3.58
N THR A 97 -3.19 20.69 -3.52
CA THR A 97 -4.43 21.07 -2.81
C THR A 97 -4.99 19.93 -1.96
N PHE A 98 -5.63 20.29 -0.87
CA PHE A 98 -6.43 19.37 -0.05
C PHE A 98 -7.50 20.14 0.75
N PRO A 99 -8.66 19.50 1.04
CA PRO A 99 -9.69 20.11 1.85
C PRO A 99 -9.23 20.20 3.32
N VAL A 100 -9.65 21.23 4.04
CA VAL A 100 -9.32 21.41 5.47
C VAL A 100 -9.86 20.26 6.33
N GLU A 101 -10.94 19.60 5.90
CA GLU A 101 -11.50 18.40 6.55
C GLU A 101 -10.53 17.20 6.58
N ALA A 102 -9.54 17.19 5.69
CA ALA A 102 -8.51 16.14 5.68
C ALA A 102 -7.72 16.08 7.00
N LEU A 103 -7.67 17.19 7.76
CA LEU A 103 -7.00 17.23 9.07
C LEU A 103 -7.64 16.31 10.12
N SER A 104 -8.91 15.94 9.94
CA SER A 104 -9.60 14.95 10.78
C SER A 104 -8.99 13.55 10.72
N GLY A 105 -8.16 13.26 9.71
CA GLY A 105 -7.54 11.96 9.52
C GLY A 105 -8.52 10.81 9.22
N ASN A 106 -9.78 11.11 8.93
CA ASN A 106 -10.78 10.10 8.57
C ASN A 106 -10.48 9.46 7.20
N THR A 107 -9.77 10.17 6.33
CA THR A 107 -9.31 9.66 5.02
C THR A 107 -7.80 9.49 5.05
N LEU A 108 -7.33 8.25 4.97
CA LEU A 108 -5.90 7.93 4.98
C LEU A 108 -5.21 8.34 3.68
N PHE A 109 -5.79 7.96 2.54
CA PHE A 109 -5.31 8.30 1.20
C PHE A 109 -6.26 9.31 0.57
N LEU A 110 -5.80 10.55 0.42
CA LEU A 110 -6.65 11.59 -0.17
C LEU A 110 -6.86 11.33 -1.67
N PRO A 111 -8.06 11.62 -2.18
CA PRO A 111 -8.32 11.57 -3.62
C PRO A 111 -7.27 12.35 -4.40
N ARG A 112 -6.83 11.79 -5.53
CA ARG A 112 -5.84 12.42 -6.40
C ARG A 112 -6.39 13.74 -6.96
N THR A 113 -5.50 14.74 -7.07
CA THR A 113 -5.76 15.96 -7.82
C THR A 113 -4.78 16.09 -8.98
N PRO A 114 -5.14 16.74 -10.10
CA PRO A 114 -4.28 16.87 -11.27
C PRO A 114 -2.89 17.45 -10.93
N GLY A 115 -1.82 16.79 -11.38
CA GLY A 115 -0.43 17.20 -11.16
C GLY A 115 0.17 16.82 -9.79
N ARG A 116 -0.64 16.30 -8.88
CA ARG A 116 -0.20 15.75 -7.60
C ARG A 116 -0.17 14.21 -7.66
N LEU A 117 0.88 13.63 -7.13
CA LEU A 117 1.01 12.19 -6.94
C LEU A 117 0.28 11.74 -5.67
N LYS A 118 0.55 10.53 -5.16
CA LYS A 118 -0.09 9.98 -3.96
C LYS A 118 -0.04 10.94 -2.78
N SER A 119 -1.07 10.91 -1.96
CA SER A 119 -1.14 11.64 -0.70
C SER A 119 -1.53 10.70 0.44
N VAL A 120 -0.82 10.81 1.56
CA VAL A 120 -1.04 9.98 2.75
C VAL A 120 -1.16 10.86 3.99
N TYR A 121 -2.19 10.59 4.80
CA TYR A 121 -2.32 11.19 6.12
C TYR A 121 -1.43 10.46 7.13
N ASN A 122 -0.72 11.23 7.97
CA ASN A 122 0.13 10.73 9.03
C ASN A 122 -0.10 11.54 10.32
N GLY A 123 -0.05 10.88 11.46
CA GLY A 123 -0.21 11.50 12.78
C GLY A 123 -1.57 11.20 13.41
N VAL A 124 -1.96 12.04 14.35
CA VAL A 124 -3.23 11.89 15.06
C VAL A 124 -4.30 12.80 14.48
N PRO A 125 -5.58 12.40 14.48
CA PRO A 125 -6.68 13.27 14.07
C PRO A 125 -6.68 14.59 14.87
N ILE A 126 -6.80 15.72 14.15
CA ILE A 126 -6.96 17.04 14.74
C ILE A 126 -8.14 17.76 14.08
N SER A 127 -8.78 18.65 14.82
CA SER A 127 -9.79 19.54 14.25
C SER A 127 -9.11 20.77 13.63
N ARG A 128 -9.66 21.31 12.52
CA ARG A 128 -9.17 22.56 11.92
C ARG A 128 -9.27 23.73 12.92
N GLU A 129 -10.25 23.69 13.82
CA GLU A 129 -10.48 24.70 14.86
C GLU A 129 -9.38 24.70 15.95
N GLU A 130 -8.58 23.62 16.05
CA GLU A 130 -7.50 23.47 17.04
C GLU A 130 -6.12 23.84 16.49
N VAL A 131 -6.00 24.07 15.17
CA VAL A 131 -4.70 24.36 14.53
C VAL A 131 -4.12 25.68 15.03
N VAL A 132 -2.85 25.65 15.46
CA VAL A 132 -2.09 26.84 15.91
C VAL A 132 -0.81 27.07 15.10
N SER A 133 -0.34 26.07 14.36
CA SER A 133 0.85 26.23 13.52
C SER A 133 0.81 25.36 12.26
N PHE A 134 1.54 25.81 11.25
CA PHE A 134 1.75 25.12 9.99
C PHE A 134 3.24 25.06 9.65
N ARG A 135 3.70 23.95 9.07
CA ARG A 135 5.06 23.80 8.53
C ARG A 135 5.02 23.02 7.21
N LEU A 136 5.61 23.61 6.17
CA LEU A 136 5.94 22.95 4.89
C LEU A 136 7.40 22.55 4.90
N SER A 137 7.71 21.28 4.65
CA SER A 137 9.08 20.80 4.45
C SER A 137 9.16 19.78 3.33
N ALA A 138 10.29 19.71 2.63
CA ALA A 138 10.55 18.59 1.73
C ALA A 138 10.80 17.30 2.53
N MET A 139 10.51 16.16 1.92
CA MET A 139 10.95 14.87 2.44
C MET A 139 12.45 14.69 2.17
N ARG A 140 13.07 13.73 2.89
CA ARG A 140 14.47 13.36 2.61
C ARG A 140 14.63 12.97 1.15
N SER A 141 15.69 13.43 0.52
CA SER A 141 15.97 13.27 -0.91
C SER A 141 17.48 13.10 -1.12
N ARG A 142 17.87 12.74 -2.35
CA ARG A 142 19.30 12.61 -2.70
C ARG A 142 19.99 13.95 -2.91
N GLU A 143 19.22 14.98 -3.26
CA GLU A 143 19.71 16.33 -3.54
C GLU A 143 18.75 17.37 -2.93
N PRO A 144 19.19 18.61 -2.72
CA PRO A 144 18.30 19.68 -2.27
C PRO A 144 17.10 19.85 -3.20
N VAL A 145 15.90 20.01 -2.60
CA VAL A 145 14.64 20.15 -3.35
C VAL A 145 14.38 21.62 -3.63
N LYS A 146 14.23 21.98 -4.90
CA LYS A 146 13.99 23.35 -5.37
C LYS A 146 12.54 23.51 -5.80
N LEU A 147 11.82 24.36 -5.09
CA LEU A 147 10.41 24.64 -5.34
C LEU A 147 10.24 26.13 -5.65
N GLU A 148 9.76 26.47 -6.84
CA GLU A 148 9.30 27.82 -7.15
C GLU A 148 7.87 27.97 -6.66
N ILE A 149 7.64 28.80 -5.64
CA ILE A 149 6.32 29.04 -5.03
C ILE A 149 5.68 30.27 -5.69
N HIS A 150 4.52 30.09 -6.31
CA HIS A 150 3.76 31.16 -6.96
C HIS A 150 2.72 31.75 -6.04
N SER A 151 2.01 30.92 -5.27
CA SER A 151 1.06 31.37 -4.26
C SER A 151 0.80 30.30 -3.21
N VAL A 152 0.44 30.74 -2.00
CA VAL A 152 -0.03 29.90 -0.89
C VAL A 152 -1.26 30.57 -0.30
N GLY A 153 -2.31 29.79 0.04
CA GLY A 153 -3.51 30.39 0.63
C GLY A 153 -4.65 29.40 0.80
N ILE A 154 -5.84 29.94 0.94
CA ILE A 154 -7.11 29.21 1.06
C ILE A 154 -8.02 29.52 -0.14
N SER A 155 -8.59 28.47 -0.71
CA SER A 155 -9.71 28.55 -1.66
C SER A 155 -11.02 28.25 -0.92
N ARG A 156 -12.02 29.08 -1.13
CA ARG A 156 -13.35 28.95 -0.50
C ARG A 156 -14.23 27.92 -1.21
N GLY A 157 -13.62 26.82 -1.64
CA GLY A 157 -14.25 25.70 -2.32
C GLY A 157 -13.28 24.93 -3.21
N PRO A 158 -13.75 23.91 -3.95
CA PRO A 158 -12.92 23.07 -4.80
C PRO A 158 -12.10 23.86 -5.81
N VAL A 159 -10.85 23.44 -6.01
CA VAL A 159 -9.89 24.17 -6.85
C VAL A 159 -9.90 23.62 -8.27
N THR A 160 -9.94 24.53 -9.25
CA THR A 160 -9.76 24.17 -10.67
C THR A 160 -8.27 24.06 -11.01
N HIS A 161 -7.89 22.97 -11.67
CA HIS A 161 -6.53 22.68 -12.09
C HIS A 161 -6.40 22.87 -13.61
N ASN A 162 -5.50 23.75 -14.03
CA ASN A 162 -5.17 24.00 -15.43
C ASN A 162 -3.68 23.71 -15.63
N LEU A 163 -3.35 22.48 -16.06
CA LEU A 163 -1.97 22.10 -16.27
C LEU A 163 -1.48 22.54 -17.67
N PRO A 164 -0.20 22.91 -17.81
CA PRO A 164 0.38 23.26 -19.09
C PRO A 164 0.41 22.06 -20.04
N LYS A 165 0.38 22.32 -21.33
CA LYS A 165 0.61 21.27 -22.36
C LYS A 165 2.10 20.97 -22.42
N ARG A 166 2.52 19.88 -21.78
CA ARG A 166 3.91 19.40 -21.75
C ARG A 166 3.93 17.89 -21.59
N ALA A 167 4.26 17.15 -22.62
CA ALA A 167 4.41 15.70 -22.51
C ALA A 167 5.56 15.33 -21.56
N LEU A 168 5.24 14.66 -20.46
CA LEU A 168 6.22 14.11 -19.52
C LEU A 168 6.53 12.64 -19.83
N VAL A 169 5.67 11.96 -20.60
CA VAL A 169 5.86 10.60 -21.09
C VAL A 169 5.78 10.57 -22.61
N ASP A 170 6.54 9.66 -23.21
CA ASP A 170 6.50 9.39 -24.64
C ASP A 170 5.31 8.50 -25.01
N GLU A 171 5.20 8.13 -26.28
CA GLU A 171 4.13 7.27 -26.81
C GLU A 171 4.12 5.83 -26.23
N MET A 172 5.23 5.37 -25.67
CA MET A 172 5.38 4.08 -25.01
C MET A 172 5.17 4.15 -23.48
N GLY A 173 4.92 5.35 -22.94
CA GLY A 173 4.74 5.57 -21.50
C GLY A 173 6.03 5.76 -20.71
N GLN A 174 7.19 5.83 -21.35
CA GLN A 174 8.47 6.11 -20.71
C GLN A 174 8.61 7.61 -20.43
N LYS A 175 9.35 8.00 -19.38
CA LYS A 175 9.71 9.41 -19.14
C LYS A 175 10.35 10.02 -20.39
N ALA A 176 9.77 11.11 -20.91
CA ALA A 176 10.16 11.69 -22.19
C ALA A 176 11.47 12.51 -22.12
N LEU A 177 11.68 13.23 -21.00
CA LEU A 177 12.70 14.29 -20.90
C LEU A 177 14.09 13.81 -20.50
N THR A 178 14.26 12.52 -20.18
CA THR A 178 15.55 11.96 -19.76
C THR A 178 15.87 10.69 -20.52
N ASP A 179 17.16 10.46 -20.70
CA ASP A 179 17.70 9.20 -21.24
C ASP A 179 18.35 8.38 -20.12
N TRP A 180 18.45 7.07 -20.31
CA TRP A 180 19.13 6.15 -19.39
C TRP A 180 19.66 4.93 -20.14
N PRO A 181 20.64 4.20 -19.57
CA PRO A 181 21.17 2.98 -20.18
C PRO A 181 20.06 1.95 -20.42
N GLY A 182 19.90 1.55 -21.69
CA GLY A 182 18.93 0.55 -22.09
C GLY A 182 17.49 1.06 -22.27
N LYS A 183 17.23 2.38 -22.27
CA LYS A 183 15.94 2.95 -22.67
C LYS A 183 15.54 2.46 -24.06
N THR A 184 14.32 1.94 -24.21
CA THR A 184 13.76 1.57 -25.51
C THR A 184 13.58 2.82 -26.38
N LYS A 185 14.17 2.83 -27.58
CA LYS A 185 14.24 4.05 -28.42
C LYS A 185 13.06 4.19 -29.37
N THR A 186 12.54 3.08 -29.85
CA THR A 186 11.45 3.09 -30.82
C THR A 186 10.42 1.99 -30.52
N ALA A 187 9.21 2.20 -31.00
CA ALA A 187 8.16 1.19 -30.93
C ALA A 187 8.52 -0.10 -31.69
N ASP A 188 9.21 0.03 -32.81
CA ASP A 188 9.63 -1.13 -33.63
C ASP A 188 10.65 -2.00 -32.87
N GLU A 189 11.60 -1.38 -32.16
CA GLU A 189 12.53 -2.07 -31.27
C GLU A 189 11.77 -2.85 -30.18
N MET A 190 10.81 -2.20 -29.55
CA MET A 190 9.96 -2.82 -28.52
C MET A 190 9.18 -4.01 -29.08
N ILE A 191 8.48 -3.81 -30.20
CA ILE A 191 7.66 -4.84 -30.86
C ILE A 191 8.52 -6.04 -31.25
N ALA A 192 9.67 -5.81 -31.88
CA ALA A 192 10.58 -6.87 -32.31
C ALA A 192 11.08 -7.70 -31.11
N ARG A 193 11.45 -7.04 -30.02
CA ARG A 193 11.91 -7.70 -28.79
C ARG A 193 10.82 -8.55 -28.15
N ILE A 194 9.59 -8.02 -27.97
CA ILE A 194 8.49 -8.73 -27.33
C ILE A 194 8.07 -9.96 -28.18
N ARG A 195 7.99 -9.80 -29.51
CA ARG A 195 7.68 -10.90 -30.42
C ARG A 195 8.77 -11.97 -30.44
N GLY A 196 10.04 -11.56 -30.41
CA GLY A 196 11.19 -12.45 -30.37
C GLY A 196 11.20 -13.32 -29.10
N GLU A 197 10.90 -12.71 -27.94
CA GLU A 197 10.83 -13.44 -26.66
C GLU A 197 9.66 -14.45 -26.64
N LEU A 198 8.51 -14.11 -27.22
CA LEU A 198 7.39 -15.05 -27.33
C LEU A 198 7.70 -16.21 -28.29
N ALA A 199 8.41 -15.96 -29.39
CA ALA A 199 8.80 -16.97 -30.35
C ALA A 199 9.87 -17.95 -29.81
N CYS A 200 10.73 -17.46 -28.92
CA CYS A 200 11.79 -18.24 -28.26
C CYS A 200 11.68 -18.05 -26.73
N PRO A 201 10.70 -18.71 -26.10
CA PRO A 201 10.47 -18.54 -24.66
C PRO A 201 11.70 -19.04 -23.88
N PRO A 202 12.02 -18.37 -22.75
CA PRO A 202 13.17 -18.75 -21.94
C PRO A 202 12.94 -20.09 -21.23
N GLU A 203 14.02 -20.80 -20.95
CA GLU A 203 14.00 -22.04 -20.19
C GLU A 203 13.58 -21.81 -18.73
N PRO A 204 12.81 -22.73 -18.11
CA PRO A 204 12.48 -22.70 -16.69
C PRO A 204 13.74 -22.76 -15.80
N LEU A 205 13.70 -22.12 -14.63
CA LEU A 205 14.83 -22.04 -13.71
C LEU A 205 15.33 -23.40 -13.23
N ASP A 206 14.41 -24.29 -12.84
CA ASP A 206 14.71 -25.63 -12.27
C ASP A 206 13.79 -26.68 -12.89
N ALA A 207 14.08 -27.09 -14.11
CA ALA A 207 13.22 -28.00 -14.88
C ALA A 207 13.00 -29.40 -14.24
N GLY A 208 13.76 -29.83 -13.23
CA GLY A 208 13.66 -31.15 -12.61
C GLY A 208 13.53 -31.19 -11.09
N GLY A 209 13.74 -30.07 -10.39
CA GLY A 209 13.74 -30.00 -8.91
C GLY A 209 12.41 -29.52 -8.31
N ARG A 210 11.38 -29.26 -9.13
CA ARG A 210 10.09 -28.72 -8.68
C ARG A 210 8.94 -29.66 -9.04
N SER A 211 7.96 -29.76 -8.13
CA SER A 211 6.68 -30.38 -8.44
C SER A 211 5.92 -29.56 -9.49
N ARG A 212 4.83 -30.09 -10.02
CA ARG A 212 3.95 -29.35 -10.95
C ARG A 212 3.36 -28.07 -10.33
N TRP A 213 3.38 -27.97 -9.00
CA TRP A 213 2.94 -26.81 -8.21
C TRP A 213 4.10 -25.86 -7.85
N GLY A 214 5.33 -26.23 -8.14
CA GLY A 214 6.53 -25.48 -7.78
C GLY A 214 7.11 -25.82 -6.41
N GLY A 215 6.60 -26.86 -5.75
CA GLY A 215 7.14 -27.39 -4.49
C GLY A 215 8.48 -28.12 -4.69
N ASN A 216 9.22 -28.33 -3.62
CA ASN A 216 10.54 -29.00 -3.61
C ASN A 216 10.38 -30.52 -3.70
N THR A 217 10.71 -31.14 -4.84
CA THR A 217 10.57 -32.60 -5.02
C THR A 217 11.49 -33.43 -4.12
N ALA A 218 12.57 -32.84 -3.59
CA ALA A 218 13.42 -33.48 -2.59
C ALA A 218 12.83 -33.47 -1.16
N GLY A 219 11.81 -32.65 -0.91
CA GLY A 219 11.14 -32.48 0.39
C GLY A 219 9.73 -33.08 0.41
N ARG A 220 9.60 -34.41 0.36
CA ARG A 220 8.29 -35.05 0.53
C ARG A 220 7.86 -35.02 1.98
N VAL A 221 6.72 -34.36 2.25
CA VAL A 221 6.17 -34.16 3.61
C VAL A 221 5.14 -35.24 3.94
N ASN A 222 4.21 -35.51 2.99
CA ASN A 222 3.13 -36.48 3.13
C ASN A 222 2.66 -36.97 1.74
N GLU A 223 1.53 -37.71 1.69
CA GLU A 223 0.97 -38.23 0.43
C GLU A 223 0.25 -37.18 -0.42
N GLY A 224 0.06 -35.96 0.11
CA GLY A 224 -0.76 -34.92 -0.52
C GLY A 224 -2.25 -35.05 -0.18
N SER A 225 -2.93 -33.94 -0.06
CA SER A 225 -4.38 -33.86 0.23
C SER A 225 -5.22 -33.47 -0.99
N GLY A 226 -4.58 -33.11 -2.09
CA GLY A 226 -5.22 -32.48 -3.26
C GLY A 226 -5.37 -30.97 -3.12
N TYR A 227 -5.02 -30.40 -1.96
CA TYR A 227 -5.05 -28.97 -1.66
C TYR A 227 -3.79 -28.54 -0.93
N PHE A 228 -3.46 -27.25 -0.96
CA PHE A 228 -2.39 -26.71 -0.13
C PHE A 228 -2.77 -26.83 1.34
N SER A 229 -1.79 -27.22 2.16
CA SER A 229 -2.00 -27.40 3.59
C SER A 229 -0.79 -26.92 4.40
N LEU A 230 -0.97 -26.82 5.73
CA LEU A 230 0.08 -26.44 6.67
C LEU A 230 0.53 -27.68 7.45
N ALA A 231 1.83 -27.87 7.58
CA ALA A 231 2.40 -28.96 8.37
C ALA A 231 3.64 -28.53 9.16
N LYS A 232 4.03 -29.33 10.16
CA LYS A 232 5.38 -29.31 10.71
C LYS A 232 6.22 -30.36 9.99
N TYR A 233 7.32 -29.91 9.45
CA TYR A 233 8.28 -30.79 8.76
C TYR A 233 9.69 -30.42 9.21
N ARG A 234 10.43 -31.41 9.69
CA ARG A 234 11.67 -31.15 10.45
C ARG A 234 11.32 -30.17 11.60
N ASP A 235 12.14 -29.21 11.92
CA ASP A 235 11.94 -28.29 13.05
C ASP A 235 11.27 -26.98 12.67
N ARG A 236 10.43 -26.98 11.60
CA ARG A 236 9.78 -25.77 11.10
C ARG A 236 8.35 -26.01 10.62
N TYR A 237 7.59 -24.91 10.50
CA TYR A 237 6.35 -24.93 9.74
C TYR A 237 6.64 -24.83 8.25
N VAL A 238 5.89 -25.57 7.43
CA VAL A 238 5.95 -25.55 5.97
C VAL A 238 4.56 -25.54 5.38
N LEU A 239 4.41 -24.89 4.23
CA LEU A 239 3.30 -25.19 3.33
C LEU A 239 3.60 -26.53 2.65
N VAL A 240 2.55 -27.30 2.40
CA VAL A 240 2.61 -28.55 1.64
C VAL A 240 1.75 -28.38 0.40
N ASP A 241 2.30 -28.66 -0.76
CA ASP A 241 1.56 -28.57 -2.01
C ASP A 241 0.53 -29.73 -2.14
N PRO A 242 -0.42 -29.66 -3.09
CA PRO A 242 -1.46 -30.67 -3.25
C PRO A 242 -0.95 -32.11 -3.44
N ASP A 243 0.28 -32.27 -3.93
CA ASP A 243 0.91 -33.56 -4.16
C ASP A 243 1.80 -34.03 -2.99
N GLY A 244 1.89 -33.26 -1.90
CA GLY A 244 2.58 -33.63 -0.67
C GLY A 244 4.02 -33.16 -0.55
N TYR A 245 4.47 -32.25 -1.41
CA TYR A 245 5.82 -31.71 -1.36
C TYR A 245 5.89 -30.41 -0.54
N GLU A 246 7.04 -30.21 0.11
CA GLU A 246 7.38 -28.98 0.78
C GLU A 246 7.30 -27.78 -0.17
N PHE A 247 6.64 -26.71 0.28
CA PHE A 247 6.42 -25.52 -0.53
C PHE A 247 6.77 -24.27 0.26
N PHE A 248 7.64 -23.41 -0.30
CA PHE A 248 7.89 -22.07 0.19
C PHE A 248 7.35 -21.10 -0.85
N SER A 249 6.37 -20.26 -0.48
CA SER A 249 5.69 -19.38 -1.42
C SER A 249 6.60 -18.22 -1.85
N THR A 250 7.20 -18.34 -3.04
CA THR A 250 7.87 -17.24 -3.74
C THR A 250 6.83 -16.57 -4.64
N GLY A 251 6.11 -15.59 -4.09
CA GLY A 251 4.97 -14.99 -4.78
C GLY A 251 5.32 -13.73 -5.55
N LEU A 252 4.54 -13.45 -6.59
CA LEU A 252 4.58 -12.23 -7.37
C LEU A 252 3.20 -11.59 -7.40
N ASP A 253 3.09 -10.39 -6.83
CA ASP A 253 1.86 -9.57 -6.80
C ASP A 253 1.65 -8.84 -8.13
N CYS A 254 0.41 -8.44 -8.39
CA CYS A 254 0.01 -7.65 -9.55
C CYS A 254 0.44 -8.29 -10.89
N VAL A 255 0.33 -9.61 -11.01
CA VAL A 255 0.55 -10.31 -12.28
C VAL A 255 -0.65 -10.05 -13.18
N GLY A 256 -0.55 -8.99 -13.98
CA GLY A 256 -1.59 -8.48 -14.87
C GLY A 256 -0.99 -7.54 -15.91
N VAL A 257 -1.81 -7.08 -16.83
CA VAL A 257 -1.46 -6.01 -17.78
C VAL A 257 -1.76 -4.62 -17.22
N ASP A 258 -1.97 -4.55 -15.91
CA ASP A 258 -2.29 -3.33 -15.17
C ASP A 258 -1.05 -2.43 -15.04
N GLY A 259 -1.16 -1.35 -14.38
CA GLY A 259 -0.24 -0.22 -14.40
C GLY A 259 -1.01 0.99 -14.90
N ASP A 260 -2.34 0.96 -14.67
CA ASP A 260 -3.27 1.95 -15.18
C ASP A 260 -2.98 3.33 -14.62
N CYS A 261 -2.68 4.26 -15.53
CA CYS A 261 -2.56 5.67 -15.21
C CYS A 261 -3.94 6.32 -15.16
N ASN A 262 -4.23 7.08 -14.11
CA ASN A 262 -5.37 7.98 -14.11
C ASN A 262 -5.00 9.28 -14.84
N LEU A 263 -5.54 9.49 -16.02
CA LEU A 263 -5.31 10.66 -16.87
C LEU A 263 -6.28 11.83 -16.62
N GLU A 264 -7.21 11.68 -15.66
CA GLU A 264 -8.18 12.75 -15.37
C GLU A 264 -7.46 14.06 -15.02
N GLY A 265 -7.76 15.11 -15.79
CA GLY A 265 -7.16 16.45 -15.64
C GLY A 265 -5.68 16.54 -16.02
N ILE A 266 -5.03 15.46 -16.50
CA ILE A 266 -3.59 15.43 -16.84
C ILE A 266 -3.28 14.93 -18.25
N TYR A 267 -4.26 14.84 -19.14
CA TYR A 267 -4.04 14.45 -20.56
C TYR A 267 -2.94 15.27 -21.24
N ASN A 268 -2.82 16.56 -20.88
CA ASN A 268 -1.81 17.45 -21.41
C ASN A 268 -0.36 17.04 -21.08
N LEU A 269 -0.19 16.13 -20.11
CA LEU A 269 1.13 15.62 -19.67
C LEU A 269 1.50 14.30 -20.35
N ALA A 270 0.56 13.63 -20.99
CA ALA A 270 0.82 12.44 -21.80
C ALA A 270 1.33 12.82 -23.20
N GLY A 271 2.12 11.94 -23.81
CA GLY A 271 2.38 11.95 -25.23
C GLY A 271 1.14 11.63 -26.05
N GLU A 272 1.30 11.28 -27.32
CA GLU A 272 0.19 10.87 -28.17
C GLU A 272 -0.47 9.59 -27.61
N LEU A 273 -1.78 9.66 -27.41
CA LEU A 273 -2.57 8.52 -26.95
C LEU A 273 -3.38 7.96 -28.12
N PRO A 274 -3.60 6.65 -28.17
CA PRO A 274 -4.42 6.04 -29.21
C PRO A 274 -5.88 6.44 -29.10
N ASP A 275 -6.61 6.29 -30.21
CA ASP A 275 -8.06 6.48 -30.23
C ASP A 275 -8.75 5.50 -29.25
N ARG A 276 -9.80 5.96 -28.60
CA ARG A 276 -10.53 5.17 -27.59
C ARG A 276 -11.25 3.94 -28.16
N SER A 277 -11.49 3.91 -29.47
CA SER A 277 -12.13 2.77 -30.16
C SER A 277 -11.32 1.47 -30.06
N ILE A 278 -10.00 1.53 -29.80
CA ILE A 278 -9.20 0.32 -29.56
C ILE A 278 -9.59 -0.41 -28.25
N GLY A 279 -10.34 0.26 -27.37
CA GLY A 279 -10.96 -0.30 -26.19
C GLY A 279 -9.99 -0.85 -25.15
N TRP A 280 -10.50 -1.79 -24.35
CA TRP A 280 -9.80 -2.36 -23.20
C TRP A 280 -8.50 -3.08 -23.58
N ILE A 281 -8.51 -3.86 -24.64
CA ILE A 281 -7.33 -4.60 -25.10
C ILE A 281 -6.21 -3.68 -25.57
N GLY A 282 -6.55 -2.49 -26.05
CA GLY A 282 -5.61 -1.46 -26.48
C GLY A 282 -5.20 -0.49 -25.35
N GLY A 283 -5.57 -0.75 -24.10
CA GLY A 283 -5.10 0.00 -22.93
C GLY A 283 -6.13 0.91 -22.27
N TRP A 284 -7.25 1.25 -22.90
CA TRP A 284 -8.31 2.03 -22.26
C TRP A 284 -9.14 1.16 -21.29
N ARG A 285 -9.07 1.46 -19.97
CA ARG A 285 -9.72 0.68 -18.93
C ARG A 285 -11.06 1.25 -18.51
N ARG A 286 -11.09 2.54 -18.18
CA ARG A 286 -12.26 3.33 -17.80
C ARG A 286 -12.15 4.67 -18.49
N GLU A 287 -13.11 5.57 -18.23
CA GLU A 287 -13.18 6.87 -18.90
C GLU A 287 -11.86 7.66 -18.91
N HIS A 288 -11.10 7.63 -17.79
CA HIS A 288 -9.85 8.38 -17.66
C HIS A 288 -8.62 7.49 -17.39
N TYR A 289 -8.77 6.15 -17.45
CA TYR A 289 -7.69 5.22 -17.10
C TYR A 289 -7.08 4.58 -18.35
N PHE A 290 -5.76 4.65 -18.44
CA PHE A 290 -4.99 4.13 -19.55
C PHE A 290 -3.78 3.33 -19.09
N SER A 291 -3.59 2.12 -19.65
CA SER A 291 -2.43 1.27 -19.41
C SER A 291 -1.51 1.26 -20.63
N TRP A 292 -0.32 1.86 -20.51
CA TRP A 292 0.72 1.74 -21.53
C TRP A 292 1.25 0.31 -21.63
N HIS A 293 1.29 -0.47 -20.57
CA HIS A 293 1.66 -1.89 -20.60
C HIS A 293 0.76 -2.66 -21.56
N ALA A 294 -0.55 -2.51 -21.44
CA ALA A 294 -1.50 -3.15 -22.35
C ALA A 294 -1.40 -2.61 -23.78
N TYR A 295 -1.23 -1.30 -23.93
CA TYR A 295 -1.11 -0.68 -25.25
C TYR A 295 0.14 -1.15 -25.99
N ASN A 296 1.27 -1.28 -25.31
CA ASN A 296 2.51 -1.77 -25.91
C ASN A 296 2.40 -3.25 -26.33
N LEU A 297 1.69 -4.08 -25.57
CA LEU A 297 1.34 -5.44 -25.97
C LEU A 297 0.38 -5.46 -27.17
N TYR A 298 -0.61 -4.57 -27.19
CA TYR A 298 -1.52 -4.43 -28.34
C TYR A 298 -0.78 -4.01 -29.61
N ARG A 299 0.19 -3.08 -29.52
CA ARG A 299 1.08 -2.71 -30.65
C ARG A 299 1.87 -3.92 -31.17
N ALA A 300 2.28 -4.82 -30.29
CA ALA A 300 3.01 -6.02 -30.67
C ALA A 300 2.12 -7.11 -31.28
N PHE A 301 0.91 -7.33 -30.76
CA PHE A 301 0.12 -8.53 -31.06
C PHE A 301 -1.32 -8.26 -31.53
N GLY A 302 -1.75 -6.99 -31.53
CA GLY A 302 -3.13 -6.64 -31.91
C GLY A 302 -4.15 -7.31 -31.00
N LYS A 303 -5.17 -7.93 -31.61
CA LYS A 303 -6.26 -8.63 -30.89
C LYS A 303 -5.79 -9.84 -30.04
N ASP A 304 -4.61 -10.39 -30.35
CA ASP A 304 -4.05 -11.54 -29.65
C ASP A 304 -3.20 -11.14 -28.43
N ALA A 305 -3.16 -9.84 -28.08
CA ALA A 305 -2.34 -9.29 -27.02
C ALA A 305 -2.51 -9.98 -25.66
N ASN A 306 -3.75 -10.30 -25.28
CA ASN A 306 -4.05 -10.92 -23.99
C ASN A 306 -3.48 -12.33 -23.88
N GLU A 307 -3.69 -13.18 -24.91
CA GLU A 307 -3.17 -14.55 -24.91
C GLU A 307 -1.64 -14.59 -25.06
N SER A 308 -1.09 -13.69 -25.88
CA SER A 308 0.35 -13.51 -26.01
C SER A 308 1.00 -13.08 -24.69
N TRP A 309 0.38 -12.14 -23.96
CA TRP A 309 0.80 -11.74 -22.63
C TRP A 309 0.78 -12.90 -21.63
N ARG A 310 -0.32 -13.69 -21.62
CA ARG A 310 -0.43 -14.88 -20.74
C ARG A 310 0.70 -15.88 -20.99
N SER A 311 1.00 -16.15 -22.25
CA SER A 311 2.06 -17.08 -22.62
C SER A 311 3.44 -16.56 -22.24
N LEU A 312 3.72 -15.29 -22.55
CA LEU A 312 4.97 -14.61 -22.23
C LEU A 312 5.20 -14.55 -20.71
N THR A 313 4.18 -14.14 -19.95
CA THR A 313 4.28 -13.98 -18.49
C THR A 313 4.46 -15.33 -17.79
N ALA A 314 3.78 -16.39 -18.25
CA ALA A 314 3.99 -17.72 -17.70
C ALA A 314 5.41 -18.25 -17.94
N ALA A 315 5.98 -18.00 -19.12
CA ALA A 315 7.37 -18.35 -19.42
C ALA A 315 8.36 -17.56 -18.53
N ARG A 316 8.14 -16.27 -18.37
CA ARG A 316 8.94 -15.39 -17.50
C ARG A 316 8.90 -15.82 -16.03
N MET A 317 7.71 -16.09 -15.47
CA MET A 317 7.58 -16.55 -14.08
C MET A 317 8.35 -17.86 -13.85
N ARG A 318 8.25 -18.82 -14.79
CA ARG A 318 9.03 -20.07 -14.71
C ARG A 318 10.54 -19.83 -14.79
N LYS A 319 10.98 -18.97 -15.69
CA LYS A 319 12.39 -18.55 -15.80
C LYS A 319 12.90 -17.93 -14.49
N TRP A 320 12.11 -17.06 -13.88
CA TRP A 320 12.48 -16.39 -12.65
C TRP A 320 12.37 -17.28 -11.40
N GLY A 321 11.60 -18.38 -11.47
CA GLY A 321 11.37 -19.29 -10.37
C GLY A 321 10.28 -18.85 -9.38
N PHE A 322 9.40 -17.92 -9.76
CA PHE A 322 8.19 -17.62 -9.00
C PHE A 322 7.21 -18.79 -9.09
N ASN A 323 6.71 -19.24 -7.96
CA ASN A 323 5.79 -20.38 -7.88
C ASN A 323 4.36 -19.99 -7.48
N THR A 324 4.11 -18.74 -7.13
CA THR A 324 2.78 -18.26 -6.70
C THR A 324 2.40 -16.97 -7.42
N VAL A 325 1.25 -16.97 -8.09
CA VAL A 325 0.56 -15.78 -8.57
C VAL A 325 -0.14 -15.17 -7.36
N ALA A 326 0.41 -14.07 -6.83
CA ALA A 326 -0.03 -13.54 -5.55
C ALA A 326 -1.13 -12.47 -5.71
N CYS A 327 -1.36 -11.63 -4.70
CA CYS A 327 -2.49 -10.70 -4.69
C CYS A 327 -2.49 -9.70 -5.86
N TRP A 328 -3.68 -9.14 -6.15
CA TRP A 328 -3.90 -8.13 -7.19
C TRP A 328 -3.64 -8.61 -8.62
N SER A 329 -3.58 -9.93 -8.81
CA SER A 329 -3.24 -10.57 -10.08
C SER A 329 -4.48 -11.00 -10.88
N ASP A 330 -4.29 -11.25 -12.18
CA ASP A 330 -5.28 -11.90 -13.04
C ASP A 330 -5.42 -13.39 -12.65
N ILE A 331 -6.46 -13.71 -11.88
CA ILE A 331 -6.73 -15.08 -11.43
C ILE A 331 -7.05 -16.02 -12.59
N ASP A 332 -7.68 -15.53 -13.64
CA ASP A 332 -7.95 -16.35 -14.84
C ASP A 332 -6.65 -16.72 -15.57
N PHE A 333 -5.64 -15.83 -15.53
CA PHE A 333 -4.30 -16.18 -15.99
C PHE A 333 -3.74 -17.35 -15.16
N ALA A 334 -3.74 -17.25 -13.83
CA ALA A 334 -3.20 -18.29 -12.95
C ALA A 334 -3.91 -19.64 -13.20
N ARG A 335 -5.23 -19.64 -13.25
CA ARG A 335 -6.05 -20.84 -13.52
C ARG A 335 -5.80 -21.41 -14.90
N SER A 336 -5.75 -20.58 -15.95
CA SER A 336 -5.52 -21.03 -17.33
C SER A 336 -4.13 -21.65 -17.54
N ARG A 337 -3.17 -21.33 -16.69
CA ARG A 337 -1.79 -21.84 -16.73
C ARG A 337 -1.48 -22.87 -15.64
N ASN A 338 -2.49 -23.22 -14.83
CA ASN A 338 -2.40 -24.15 -13.71
C ASN A 338 -1.26 -23.79 -12.73
N LEU A 339 -1.15 -22.48 -12.43
CA LEU A 339 -0.17 -21.93 -11.50
C LEU A 339 -0.81 -21.78 -10.12
N PRO A 340 -0.07 -22.08 -9.03
CA PRO A 340 -0.55 -21.74 -7.69
C PRO A 340 -0.85 -20.27 -7.55
N TYR A 341 -1.92 -19.95 -6.80
CA TYR A 341 -2.31 -18.57 -6.58
C TYR A 341 -2.92 -18.34 -5.20
N THR A 342 -2.85 -17.09 -4.73
CA THR A 342 -3.63 -16.62 -3.59
C THR A 342 -4.81 -15.79 -4.07
N TYR A 343 -5.93 -15.89 -3.36
CA TYR A 343 -7.11 -15.07 -3.62
C TYR A 343 -7.22 -13.98 -2.56
N ILE A 344 -7.44 -12.73 -2.97
CA ILE A 344 -7.80 -11.68 -2.02
C ILE A 344 -9.28 -11.39 -2.12
N MET A 345 -9.97 -11.43 -0.98
CA MET A 345 -11.39 -11.12 -0.90
C MET A 345 -11.61 -9.63 -1.15
N HIS A 346 -12.51 -9.30 -2.06
CA HIS A 346 -12.77 -7.91 -2.45
C HIS A 346 -13.88 -7.28 -1.60
N GLY A 347 -13.69 -6.02 -1.21
CA GLY A 347 -14.72 -5.24 -0.52
C GLY A 347 -15.11 -5.86 0.83
N TYR A 348 -14.31 -5.61 1.87
CA TYR A 348 -14.56 -6.13 3.23
C TYR A 348 -16.01 -5.90 3.68
N PRO A 349 -16.60 -6.76 4.53
CA PRO A 349 -17.96 -6.59 5.03
C PRO A 349 -18.20 -5.22 5.67
N ARG A 350 -19.35 -4.64 5.43
CA ARG A 350 -19.69 -3.25 5.76
C ARG A 350 -20.93 -3.15 6.65
N THR A 351 -21.04 -1.99 7.30
CA THR A 351 -22.24 -1.52 7.99
C THR A 351 -22.58 -0.11 7.53
N GLU A 352 -23.75 0.37 7.80
CA GLU A 352 -24.12 1.75 7.52
C GLU A 352 -23.23 2.75 8.27
N LYS A 353 -22.87 2.43 9.51
CA LYS A 353 -22.03 3.25 10.39
C LYS A 353 -20.66 2.63 10.57
N TYR A 354 -19.66 3.50 10.66
CA TYR A 354 -18.27 3.12 10.90
C TYR A 354 -17.81 3.70 12.24
N ILE A 355 -16.94 2.96 12.92
CA ILE A 355 -16.35 3.38 14.20
C ILE A 355 -15.24 4.41 13.92
N PHE A 356 -14.34 4.06 13.01
CA PHE A 356 -13.22 4.89 12.61
C PHE A 356 -12.73 4.47 11.23
N ARG A 357 -12.57 5.40 10.29
CA ARG A 357 -12.17 5.13 8.91
C ARG A 357 -13.03 4.00 8.30
N ASP A 358 -12.39 2.89 7.94
CA ASP A 358 -13.02 1.69 7.37
C ASP A 358 -13.33 0.59 8.41
N PHE A 359 -13.20 0.86 9.74
CA PHE A 359 -13.62 -0.09 10.78
C PHE A 359 -15.13 -0.03 10.96
N PRO A 360 -15.88 -1.09 10.55
CA PRO A 360 -17.33 -1.11 10.63
C PRO A 360 -17.84 -1.30 12.07
N ASP A 361 -19.13 -1.10 12.30
CA ASP A 361 -19.79 -1.47 13.55
C ASP A 361 -19.98 -2.99 13.61
N VAL A 362 -18.92 -3.72 14.00
CA VAL A 362 -18.83 -5.18 13.92
C VAL A 362 -19.85 -5.93 14.79
N LEU A 363 -20.51 -5.23 15.72
CA LEU A 363 -21.57 -5.78 16.55
C LEU A 363 -22.98 -5.48 16.00
N ASP A 364 -23.09 -4.69 14.93
CA ASP A 364 -24.33 -4.54 14.18
C ASP A 364 -24.67 -5.88 13.49
N PRO A 365 -25.89 -6.41 13.66
CA PRO A 365 -26.34 -7.62 12.95
C PRO A 365 -26.17 -7.53 11.42
N ALA A 366 -26.19 -6.32 10.85
CA ALA A 366 -25.95 -6.07 9.43
C ALA A 366 -24.54 -6.49 9.00
N PHE A 367 -23.54 -6.44 9.89
CA PHE A 367 -22.18 -6.87 9.59
C PHE A 367 -22.10 -8.36 9.28
N ALA A 368 -22.74 -9.20 10.10
CA ALA A 368 -22.78 -10.65 9.86
C ALA A 368 -23.55 -11.00 8.57
N ALA A 369 -24.68 -10.32 8.34
CA ALA A 369 -25.47 -10.52 7.13
C ALA A 369 -24.71 -10.10 5.86
N ASP A 370 -23.92 -9.03 5.94
CA ASP A 370 -23.07 -8.59 4.82
C ASP A 370 -21.88 -9.54 4.61
N ALA A 371 -21.28 -10.05 5.71
CA ALA A 371 -20.21 -11.03 5.64
C ALA A 371 -20.67 -12.34 4.94
N ASP A 372 -21.89 -12.79 5.17
CA ASP A 372 -22.43 -13.96 4.48
C ASP A 372 -22.56 -13.74 2.96
N ARG A 373 -23.06 -12.58 2.53
CA ARG A 373 -23.11 -12.22 1.10
C ARG A 373 -21.71 -12.06 0.50
N TRP A 374 -20.82 -11.37 1.22
CA TRP A 374 -19.45 -11.14 0.81
C TRP A 374 -18.68 -12.45 0.62
N ALA A 375 -18.90 -13.43 1.50
CA ALA A 375 -18.23 -14.72 1.43
C ALA A 375 -18.58 -15.54 0.17
N GLU A 376 -19.72 -15.28 -0.49
CA GLU A 376 -20.13 -16.00 -1.71
C GLU A 376 -19.13 -15.86 -2.87
N GLN A 377 -18.31 -14.81 -2.87
CA GLN A 377 -17.30 -14.61 -3.91
C GLN A 377 -16.24 -15.72 -3.96
N ILE A 378 -16.09 -16.53 -2.90
CA ILE A 378 -15.13 -17.65 -2.88
C ILE A 378 -15.62 -18.89 -3.65
N LYS A 379 -16.95 -19.04 -3.82
CA LYS A 379 -17.57 -20.23 -4.41
C LYS A 379 -16.92 -20.70 -5.73
N PRO A 380 -16.57 -19.84 -6.70
CA PRO A 380 -15.94 -20.27 -7.96
C PRO A 380 -14.55 -20.87 -7.80
N TYR A 381 -13.95 -20.74 -6.64
CA TYR A 381 -12.57 -21.11 -6.35
C TYR A 381 -12.46 -22.25 -5.33
N ALA A 382 -13.53 -22.61 -4.63
CA ALA A 382 -13.55 -23.53 -3.50
C ALA A 382 -13.02 -24.95 -3.82
N ASP A 383 -13.08 -25.38 -5.08
CA ASP A 383 -12.58 -26.68 -5.54
C ASP A 383 -11.23 -26.57 -6.31
N SER A 384 -10.57 -25.43 -6.26
CA SER A 384 -9.34 -25.19 -7.03
C SER A 384 -8.09 -25.71 -6.32
N ALA A 385 -7.56 -26.86 -6.70
CA ALA A 385 -6.31 -27.39 -6.14
C ALA A 385 -5.12 -26.40 -6.25
N ALA A 386 -5.16 -25.47 -7.21
CA ALA A 386 -4.13 -24.47 -7.40
C ALA A 386 -4.23 -23.27 -6.43
N MET A 387 -5.37 -23.07 -5.75
CA MET A 387 -5.49 -22.01 -4.76
C MET A 387 -4.75 -22.37 -3.48
N LEU A 388 -3.73 -21.59 -3.11
CA LEU A 388 -3.00 -21.76 -1.86
C LEU A 388 -3.87 -21.40 -0.66
N GLY A 389 -4.61 -20.33 -0.78
CA GLY A 389 -5.48 -19.80 0.26
C GLY A 389 -6.01 -18.42 -0.09
N TYR A 390 -6.78 -17.86 0.83
CA TYR A 390 -7.40 -16.55 0.65
C TYR A 390 -7.00 -15.58 1.77
N PHE A 391 -6.79 -14.33 1.40
CA PHE A 391 -6.66 -13.22 2.34
C PHE A 391 -8.03 -12.56 2.55
N LEU A 392 -8.35 -12.25 3.81
CA LEU A 392 -9.61 -11.57 4.17
C LEU A 392 -9.63 -10.12 3.68
N GLY A 393 -8.49 -9.47 3.61
CA GLY A 393 -8.34 -8.09 3.19
C GLY A 393 -6.87 -7.65 3.18
N ASN A 394 -6.65 -6.38 2.86
CA ASN A 394 -5.33 -5.78 2.78
C ASN A 394 -5.31 -4.41 3.45
N GLU A 395 -4.32 -4.20 4.32
CA GLU A 395 -3.96 -2.89 4.88
C GLU A 395 -5.17 -2.04 5.27
N PRO A 396 -6.06 -2.53 6.18
CA PRO A 396 -7.23 -1.77 6.53
C PRO A 396 -6.82 -0.39 7.09
N ALA A 397 -7.47 0.66 6.60
CA ALA A 397 -7.05 2.03 6.88
C ALA A 397 -7.09 2.37 8.37
N TRP A 398 -7.98 1.71 9.13
CA TRP A 398 -8.06 1.88 10.58
C TRP A 398 -6.79 1.43 11.31
N ALA A 399 -6.05 0.46 10.79
CA ALA A 399 -4.83 -0.07 11.41
C ALA A 399 -3.59 0.83 11.19
N PHE A 400 -3.69 1.91 10.40
CA PHE A 400 -2.62 2.87 10.17
C PHE A 400 -2.49 3.93 11.26
N VAL A 401 -2.72 3.55 12.51
CA VAL A 401 -2.51 4.42 13.68
C VAL A 401 -1.83 3.62 14.78
N ASN A 402 -0.66 4.06 15.21
CA ASN A 402 0.07 3.39 16.29
C ASN A 402 -0.73 3.43 17.59
N ASN A 403 -0.83 2.27 18.24
CA ASN A 403 -1.55 2.08 19.50
C ASN A 403 -3.01 2.57 19.45
N LEU A 404 -3.67 2.40 18.28
CA LEU A 404 -5.08 2.75 18.13
C LEU A 404 -5.94 1.95 19.10
N ASN A 405 -6.72 2.65 19.91
CA ASN A 405 -7.73 2.09 20.80
C ASN A 405 -9.10 2.19 20.11
N VAL A 406 -9.55 1.09 19.50
CA VAL A 406 -10.81 1.06 18.74
C VAL A 406 -12.02 1.32 19.64
N ALA A 407 -12.00 0.83 20.89
CA ALA A 407 -13.07 1.09 21.86
C ALA A 407 -13.14 2.57 22.25
N ALA A 408 -12.01 3.25 22.42
CA ALA A 408 -11.99 4.69 22.65
C ALA A 408 -12.55 5.46 21.44
N MET A 409 -12.27 4.99 20.21
CA MET A 409 -12.85 5.61 19.01
C MET A 409 -14.38 5.48 18.94
N THR A 410 -14.98 4.39 19.49
CA THR A 410 -16.44 4.29 19.56
C THR A 410 -17.06 5.37 20.46
N LEU A 411 -16.35 5.76 21.52
CA LEU A 411 -16.77 6.83 22.42
C LEU A 411 -16.55 8.22 21.81
N GLY A 412 -15.51 8.37 20.98
CA GLY A 412 -15.23 9.62 20.26
C GLY A 412 -16.25 9.92 19.14
N ASN A 413 -16.85 8.90 18.56
CA ASN A 413 -17.85 9.04 17.52
C ASN A 413 -19.16 9.62 18.10
N ALA A 414 -19.76 10.62 17.44
CA ALA A 414 -21.04 11.17 17.86
C ALA A 414 -22.22 10.27 17.49
N GLU A 415 -22.10 9.52 16.36
CA GLU A 415 -23.16 8.63 15.89
C GLU A 415 -23.36 7.42 16.82
N PRO A 416 -24.60 7.04 17.17
CA PRO A 416 -24.84 5.85 17.97
C PRO A 416 -24.50 4.58 17.19
N THR A 417 -23.77 3.64 17.86
CA THR A 417 -23.33 2.36 17.27
C THR A 417 -23.63 1.21 18.21
N TYR A 418 -23.77 -0.01 17.68
CA TYR A 418 -23.93 -1.23 18.48
C TYR A 418 -22.68 -1.51 19.31
N CYS A 419 -21.49 -1.23 18.75
CA CYS A 419 -20.23 -1.35 19.49
C CYS A 419 -20.19 -0.44 20.71
N ARG A 420 -20.67 0.81 20.62
CA ARG A 420 -20.74 1.71 21.79
C ARG A 420 -21.75 1.24 22.83
N ALA A 421 -22.93 0.82 22.39
CA ALA A 421 -23.93 0.28 23.33
C ALA A 421 -23.37 -0.93 24.10
N ALA A 422 -22.75 -1.87 23.41
CA ALA A 422 -22.11 -3.03 24.03
C ALA A 422 -20.92 -2.63 24.94
N LEU A 423 -20.13 -1.62 24.56
CA LEU A 423 -19.06 -1.09 25.40
C LEU A 423 -19.60 -0.51 26.71
N VAL A 424 -20.65 0.30 26.67
CA VAL A 424 -21.24 0.90 27.86
C VAL A 424 -21.74 -0.18 28.82
N GLU A 425 -22.45 -1.20 28.31
CA GLU A 425 -22.91 -2.33 29.13
C GLU A 425 -21.73 -3.14 29.71
N TRP A 426 -20.67 -3.35 28.94
CA TRP A 426 -19.46 -4.02 29.43
C TRP A 426 -18.78 -3.20 30.55
N LEU A 427 -18.70 -1.86 30.41
CA LEU A 427 -18.15 -0.98 31.42
C LEU A 427 -18.98 -0.98 32.74
N LYS A 428 -20.32 -1.05 32.66
CA LYS A 428 -21.20 -1.22 33.85
C LYS A 428 -20.87 -2.50 34.62
N GLY A 429 -20.48 -3.56 33.92
CA GLY A 429 -20.04 -4.82 34.56
C GLY A 429 -18.59 -4.78 35.06
N ARG A 430 -17.74 -3.91 34.48
CA ARG A 430 -16.30 -3.82 34.78
C ARG A 430 -15.99 -2.89 35.96
N TYR A 431 -16.80 -1.83 36.14
CA TYR A 431 -16.62 -0.83 37.20
C TYR A 431 -17.74 -0.93 38.24
N PRO A 432 -17.41 -0.93 39.53
CA PRO A 432 -18.42 -1.00 40.59
C PRO A 432 -19.30 0.26 40.69
N SER A 433 -18.86 1.39 40.15
CA SER A 433 -19.58 2.65 40.11
C SER A 433 -19.02 3.58 39.04
N ILE A 434 -19.82 4.58 38.65
CA ILE A 434 -19.34 5.66 37.75
C ILE A 434 -18.19 6.45 38.40
N GLY A 435 -18.17 6.58 39.71
CA GLY A 435 -17.07 7.24 40.43
C GLY A 435 -15.74 6.50 40.29
N ALA A 436 -15.74 5.17 40.27
CA ALA A 436 -14.55 4.36 40.02
C ALA A 436 -14.04 4.53 38.58
N LEU A 437 -14.93 4.54 37.60
CA LEU A 437 -14.59 4.84 36.22
C LEU A 437 -13.99 6.26 36.10
N ASN A 438 -14.64 7.25 36.71
CA ASN A 438 -14.16 8.63 36.66
C ASN A 438 -12.73 8.79 37.20
N ALA A 439 -12.41 8.06 38.29
CA ALA A 439 -11.07 8.08 38.87
C ALA A 439 -10.02 7.55 37.89
N ASP A 440 -10.28 6.42 37.22
CA ASP A 440 -9.36 5.83 36.24
C ASP A 440 -9.26 6.66 34.95
N TRP A 441 -10.34 7.30 34.54
CA TRP A 441 -10.41 8.02 33.25
C TRP A 441 -10.03 9.52 33.36
N GLY A 442 -9.92 10.05 34.58
CA GLY A 442 -9.73 11.49 34.81
C GLY A 442 -10.94 12.30 34.36
N LYS A 443 -12.15 11.80 34.63
CA LYS A 443 -13.43 12.36 34.17
C LYS A 443 -14.38 12.62 35.35
N SER A 444 -15.54 13.19 35.07
CA SER A 444 -16.56 13.53 36.06
C SER A 444 -17.97 13.28 35.51
N PHE A 445 -18.21 12.12 34.91
CA PHE A 445 -19.53 11.70 34.44
C PHE A 445 -20.49 11.48 35.63
N GLY A 446 -21.75 11.88 35.49
CA GLY A 446 -22.78 11.65 36.48
C GLY A 446 -23.32 10.22 36.44
N SER A 447 -23.29 9.57 35.29
CA SER A 447 -23.75 8.19 35.10
C SER A 447 -23.04 7.50 33.93
N PHE A 448 -23.13 6.15 33.84
CA PHE A 448 -22.68 5.39 32.67
C PHE A 448 -23.48 5.73 31.41
N ASP A 449 -24.73 6.19 31.55
CA ASP A 449 -25.57 6.51 30.38
C ASP A 449 -25.06 7.74 29.61
N GLU A 450 -24.31 8.63 30.26
CA GLU A 450 -23.62 9.75 29.58
C GLU A 450 -22.60 9.28 28.53
N LEU A 451 -21.99 8.11 28.73
CA LEU A 451 -21.08 7.50 27.74
C LEU A 451 -21.81 7.12 26.45
N SER A 452 -23.13 6.84 26.53
CA SER A 452 -23.95 6.48 25.37
C SER A 452 -24.14 7.63 24.40
N ALA A 453 -23.99 8.87 24.84
CA ALA A 453 -24.06 10.05 23.97
C ALA A 453 -22.89 10.12 22.97
N GLY A 454 -21.73 9.55 23.32
CA GLY A 454 -20.49 9.68 22.53
C GLY A 454 -19.89 11.07 22.61
N GLY A 455 -19.04 11.41 21.62
CA GLY A 455 -18.38 12.70 21.58
C GLY A 455 -17.27 12.89 22.63
N ILE A 456 -16.74 11.78 23.18
CA ILE A 456 -15.65 11.78 24.17
C ILE A 456 -14.34 11.57 23.42
N PRO A 457 -13.52 12.62 23.20
CA PRO A 457 -12.29 12.46 22.44
C PRO A 457 -11.30 11.50 23.14
N PRO A 458 -10.75 10.50 22.44
CA PRO A 458 -9.84 9.51 23.05
C PRO A 458 -8.64 10.11 23.80
N HIS A 459 -8.06 11.19 23.29
CA HIS A 459 -6.91 11.87 23.91
C HIS A 459 -7.23 12.53 25.25
N THR A 460 -8.49 12.65 25.62
CA THR A 460 -8.95 13.22 26.89
C THR A 460 -9.17 12.15 27.97
N ILE A 461 -9.01 10.87 27.65
CA ILE A 461 -9.11 9.75 28.58
C ILE A 461 -7.72 9.45 29.14
N ALA A 462 -7.62 9.33 30.46
CA ALA A 462 -6.34 9.03 31.10
C ALA A 462 -5.81 7.63 30.74
N PRO A 463 -4.49 7.39 30.84
CA PRO A 463 -3.86 6.12 30.44
C PRO A 463 -4.47 4.87 31.09
N ALA A 464 -4.91 4.94 32.36
CA ALA A 464 -5.58 3.83 33.05
C ALA A 464 -6.90 3.46 32.36
N GLY A 465 -7.71 4.46 31.99
CA GLY A 465 -8.94 4.25 31.24
C GLY A 465 -8.70 3.68 29.85
N LEU A 466 -7.68 4.18 29.12
CA LEU A 466 -7.31 3.65 27.82
C LEU A 466 -6.87 2.18 27.90
N ALA A 467 -6.13 1.79 28.95
CA ALA A 467 -5.71 0.40 29.16
C ALA A 467 -6.92 -0.55 29.34
N VAL A 468 -7.94 -0.11 30.07
CA VAL A 468 -9.21 -0.88 30.18
C VAL A 468 -9.92 -0.98 28.83
N LEU A 469 -9.95 0.10 28.06
CA LEU A 469 -10.59 0.12 26.74
C LEU A 469 -9.83 -0.75 25.71
N ASP A 470 -8.54 -1.03 25.88
CA ASP A 470 -7.79 -1.96 25.03
C ASP A 470 -8.35 -3.39 25.12
N GLU A 471 -8.81 -3.83 26.29
CA GLU A 471 -9.45 -5.15 26.49
C GLU A 471 -10.71 -5.28 25.60
N PHE A 472 -11.50 -4.21 25.51
CA PHE A 472 -12.67 -4.20 24.65
C PHE A 472 -12.32 -4.01 23.16
N SER A 473 -11.24 -3.30 22.85
CA SER A 473 -10.72 -3.18 21.49
C SER A 473 -10.33 -4.54 20.92
N GLU A 474 -9.67 -5.39 21.71
CA GLU A 474 -9.36 -6.78 21.29
C GLU A 474 -10.64 -7.57 20.97
N ARG A 475 -11.72 -7.40 21.75
CA ARG A 475 -13.02 -8.03 21.46
C ARG A 475 -13.57 -7.56 20.11
N LEU A 476 -13.51 -6.27 19.81
CA LEU A 476 -14.01 -5.73 18.54
C LEU A 476 -13.17 -6.22 17.34
N ILE A 477 -11.85 -6.24 17.48
CA ILE A 477 -10.95 -6.76 16.43
C ILE A 477 -11.14 -8.26 16.24
N ARG A 478 -11.38 -9.01 17.32
CA ARG A 478 -11.70 -10.45 17.24
C ARG A 478 -12.95 -10.70 16.41
N GLU A 479 -14.03 -9.94 16.63
CA GLU A 479 -15.26 -10.06 15.84
C GLU A 479 -15.05 -9.63 14.37
N TYR A 480 -14.23 -8.59 14.14
CA TYR A 480 -13.83 -8.15 12.81
C TYR A 480 -13.22 -9.29 11.99
N ILE A 481 -12.44 -10.18 12.59
CA ILE A 481 -11.82 -11.35 11.93
C ILE A 481 -12.76 -12.58 11.96
N ARG A 482 -13.37 -12.87 13.11
CA ARG A 482 -14.15 -14.10 13.34
C ARG A 482 -15.35 -14.22 12.41
N ILE A 483 -16.14 -13.14 12.29
CA ILE A 483 -17.39 -13.16 11.54
C ILE A 483 -17.15 -13.44 10.05
N PRO A 484 -16.25 -12.71 9.34
CA PRO A 484 -15.94 -13.00 7.94
C PRO A 484 -15.29 -14.37 7.73
N SER A 485 -14.40 -14.80 8.64
CA SER A 485 -13.79 -16.13 8.57
C SER A 485 -14.83 -17.25 8.65
N ALA A 486 -15.77 -17.15 9.58
CA ALA A 486 -16.86 -18.12 9.72
C ALA A 486 -17.80 -18.11 8.49
N ALA A 487 -18.02 -16.95 7.89
CA ALA A 487 -18.85 -16.84 6.69
C ALA A 487 -18.21 -17.56 5.49
N ILE A 488 -16.90 -17.39 5.26
CA ILE A 488 -16.19 -18.07 4.17
C ILE A 488 -16.20 -19.59 4.36
N ARG A 489 -16.01 -20.08 5.60
CA ARG A 489 -15.97 -21.53 5.89
C ARG A 489 -17.29 -22.25 5.55
N LYS A 490 -18.40 -21.54 5.36
CA LYS A 490 -19.66 -22.12 4.87
C LYS A 490 -19.56 -22.57 3.40
N TYR A 491 -18.65 -21.97 2.62
CA TYR A 491 -18.51 -22.18 1.18
C TYR A 491 -17.19 -22.84 0.80
N ASP A 492 -16.15 -22.68 1.63
CA ASP A 492 -14.81 -23.22 1.39
C ASP A 492 -14.22 -23.78 2.68
N SER A 493 -14.12 -25.10 2.75
CA SER A 493 -13.45 -25.82 3.82
C SER A 493 -12.06 -26.33 3.45
N ASN A 494 -11.62 -26.17 2.20
CA ASN A 494 -10.43 -26.79 1.64
C ASN A 494 -9.20 -25.90 1.78
N HIS A 495 -9.36 -24.58 1.64
CA HIS A 495 -8.23 -23.66 1.51
C HIS A 495 -7.86 -22.98 2.81
N LEU A 496 -6.59 -22.53 2.87
CA LEU A 496 -6.05 -21.85 4.02
C LEU A 496 -6.58 -20.40 4.12
N ASN A 497 -7.02 -20.04 5.33
CA ASN A 497 -7.30 -18.65 5.68
C ASN A 497 -5.97 -17.97 6.04
N LEU A 498 -5.49 -17.09 5.17
CA LEU A 498 -4.22 -16.41 5.30
C LEU A 498 -4.31 -15.11 6.13
N GLY A 499 -5.50 -14.76 6.64
CA GLY A 499 -5.72 -13.58 7.48
C GLY A 499 -5.78 -12.27 6.72
N ILE A 500 -5.50 -11.17 7.43
CA ILE A 500 -5.43 -9.81 6.89
C ILE A 500 -3.97 -9.42 6.72
N ARG A 501 -3.62 -8.85 5.59
CA ARG A 501 -2.28 -8.35 5.28
C ARG A 501 -2.10 -6.98 5.96
N TYR A 502 -1.74 -6.97 7.25
CA TYR A 502 -1.47 -5.72 7.96
C TYR A 502 -0.19 -5.04 7.45
N ALA A 503 -0.18 -3.71 7.36
CA ALA A 503 0.98 -2.95 6.85
C ALA A 503 2.20 -3.04 7.78
N TRP A 504 1.99 -3.00 9.10
CA TRP A 504 3.01 -3.20 10.15
C TRP A 504 2.32 -3.52 11.48
N LEU A 505 3.10 -3.91 12.49
CA LEU A 505 2.62 -4.10 13.86
C LEU A 505 2.38 -2.74 14.53
N SER A 506 1.26 -2.10 14.19
CA SER A 506 0.89 -0.79 14.75
C SER A 506 0.37 -0.86 16.20
N SER A 507 -0.16 -2.02 16.61
CA SER A 507 -0.63 -2.29 17.97
C SER A 507 -0.61 -3.79 18.25
N LYS A 508 -0.41 -4.17 19.51
CA LYS A 508 -0.53 -5.58 19.97
C LYS A 508 -1.95 -6.12 19.83
N THR A 509 -2.96 -5.25 19.85
CA THR A 509 -4.36 -5.65 19.67
C THR A 509 -4.64 -6.24 18.28
N LEU A 510 -3.77 -6.02 17.27
CA LEU A 510 -3.88 -6.64 15.94
C LEU A 510 -3.75 -8.18 15.97
N ALA A 511 -3.23 -8.75 17.06
CA ALA A 511 -3.19 -10.21 17.25
C ALA A 511 -4.59 -10.80 17.52
N ALA A 512 -5.53 -10.00 18.00
CA ALA A 512 -6.89 -10.46 18.30
C ALA A 512 -7.59 -10.98 17.04
N GLY A 513 -8.21 -12.15 17.15
CA GLY A 513 -8.84 -12.83 16.01
C GLY A 513 -7.90 -13.72 15.20
N SER A 514 -6.60 -13.70 15.46
CA SER A 514 -5.64 -14.59 14.75
C SER A 514 -5.96 -16.07 14.95
N GLU A 515 -6.67 -16.44 16.03
CA GLU A 515 -7.14 -17.81 16.29
C GLU A 515 -8.09 -18.34 15.21
N TYR A 516 -8.75 -17.46 14.44
CA TYR A 516 -9.67 -17.81 13.36
C TYR A 516 -9.00 -17.89 11.97
N THR A 517 -7.69 -17.67 11.89
CA THR A 517 -6.91 -17.80 10.66
C THR A 517 -5.95 -18.98 10.75
N ASP A 518 -5.58 -19.60 9.64
CA ASP A 518 -4.58 -20.70 9.61
C ASP A 518 -3.17 -20.13 9.68
N ILE A 519 -2.93 -19.01 9.01
CA ILE A 519 -1.66 -18.30 8.89
C ILE A 519 -1.91 -16.83 9.24
N PHE A 520 -0.93 -16.16 9.83
CA PHE A 520 -0.98 -14.72 10.01
C PHE A 520 -0.20 -14.03 8.89
N SER A 521 -0.79 -12.99 8.27
CA SER A 521 -0.15 -12.28 7.16
C SER A 521 0.05 -10.81 7.46
N PHE A 522 1.13 -10.27 6.92
CA PHE A 522 1.46 -8.85 6.98
C PHE A 522 2.29 -8.44 5.77
N ASN A 523 2.29 -7.16 5.44
CA ASN A 523 3.18 -6.55 4.46
C ASN A 523 4.43 -6.04 5.18
N CYS A 524 5.61 -6.18 4.58
CA CYS A 524 6.85 -5.86 5.28
C CYS A 524 7.82 -5.09 4.38
N TYR A 525 7.65 -3.80 4.33
CA TYR A 525 8.51 -2.88 3.59
C TYR A 525 9.72 -2.45 4.44
N GLN A 526 10.57 -3.41 4.79
CA GLN A 526 11.85 -3.22 5.48
C GLN A 526 13.00 -3.71 4.60
N MET A 527 14.24 -3.30 4.87
CA MET A 527 15.41 -3.86 4.22
C MET A 527 15.72 -5.28 4.76
N ASP A 528 15.36 -5.55 6.00
CA ASP A 528 15.49 -6.84 6.69
C ASP A 528 14.16 -7.22 7.34
N PRO A 529 13.51 -8.33 6.97
CA PRO A 529 12.21 -8.71 7.52
C PRO A 529 12.29 -9.40 8.88
N THR A 530 13.49 -9.75 9.37
CA THR A 530 13.71 -10.64 10.53
C THR A 530 12.97 -10.17 11.78
N ASP A 531 13.11 -8.89 12.14
CA ASP A 531 12.48 -8.34 13.35
C ASP A 531 10.95 -8.30 13.23
N SER A 532 10.43 -7.99 12.04
CA SER A 532 8.98 -8.02 11.80
C SER A 532 8.42 -9.44 11.88
N ILE A 533 9.09 -10.41 11.26
CA ILE A 533 8.69 -11.83 11.34
C ILE A 533 8.68 -12.28 12.81
N ARG A 534 9.78 -12.03 13.54
CA ARG A 534 9.91 -12.38 14.96
C ARG A 534 8.80 -11.72 15.79
N GLY A 535 8.59 -10.40 15.64
CA GLY A 535 7.59 -9.66 16.42
C GLY A 535 6.17 -10.19 16.22
N PHE A 536 5.78 -10.50 14.98
CA PHE A 536 4.47 -11.09 14.73
C PHE A 536 4.37 -12.54 15.23
N THR A 537 5.37 -13.39 14.96
CA THR A 537 5.32 -14.80 15.38
C THR A 537 5.31 -14.97 16.91
N GLU A 538 6.05 -14.13 17.65
CA GLU A 538 6.01 -14.10 19.12
C GLU A 538 4.65 -13.62 19.62
N LEU A 539 4.03 -12.65 18.96
CA LEU A 539 2.75 -12.10 19.36
C LEU A 539 1.58 -13.06 19.13
N VAL A 540 1.54 -13.74 17.97
CA VAL A 540 0.39 -14.58 17.58
C VAL A 540 0.59 -16.09 17.81
N GLY A 541 1.83 -16.54 18.01
CA GLY A 541 2.15 -17.96 18.15
C GLY A 541 1.91 -18.82 16.91
N LYS A 542 1.82 -18.20 15.72
CA LYS A 542 1.49 -18.87 14.45
C LYS A 542 2.53 -18.59 13.37
N PRO A 543 2.62 -19.47 12.34
CA PRO A 543 3.44 -19.18 11.18
C PRO A 543 2.87 -17.98 10.40
N VAL A 544 3.78 -17.31 9.70
CA VAL A 544 3.48 -16.07 8.98
C VAL A 544 3.81 -16.17 7.50
N ILE A 545 3.13 -15.34 6.70
CA ILE A 545 3.47 -15.09 5.31
C ILE A 545 3.57 -13.58 5.08
N ILE A 546 4.60 -13.14 4.35
CA ILE A 546 4.75 -11.74 3.95
C ILE A 546 3.98 -11.53 2.66
N GLY A 547 2.94 -10.70 2.73
CA GLY A 547 2.05 -10.45 1.61
C GLY A 547 2.60 -9.49 0.57
N GLU A 548 3.41 -8.49 0.99
CA GLU A 548 4.04 -7.52 0.10
C GLU A 548 5.40 -7.09 0.61
N PHE A 549 6.34 -6.94 -0.31
CA PHE A 549 7.58 -6.19 -0.14
C PHE A 549 8.13 -5.75 -1.50
N HIS A 550 8.89 -4.66 -1.54
CA HIS A 550 9.59 -4.26 -2.76
C HIS A 550 10.88 -3.49 -2.47
N PHE A 551 11.70 -3.38 -3.51
CA PHE A 551 12.82 -2.45 -3.60
C PHE A 551 12.76 -1.74 -4.94
N GLY A 552 12.91 -0.42 -4.95
CA GLY A 552 12.97 0.37 -6.18
C GLY A 552 14.34 1.04 -6.35
N ALA A 553 14.63 1.45 -7.57
CA ALA A 553 15.84 2.22 -7.90
C ALA A 553 15.47 3.45 -8.75
N LEU A 554 16.44 4.32 -9.04
CA LEU A 554 16.21 5.56 -9.79
C LEU A 554 17.09 5.64 -11.07
N ASP A 555 17.63 4.51 -11.51
CA ASP A 555 18.62 4.43 -12.59
C ASP A 555 18.03 4.07 -13.96
N ARG A 556 16.70 3.89 -14.06
CA ARG A 556 16.01 3.44 -15.28
C ARG A 556 14.74 4.24 -15.61
N GLY A 557 14.73 5.54 -15.33
CA GLY A 557 13.77 6.50 -15.87
C GLY A 557 12.58 6.87 -14.99
N LEU A 558 12.13 6.04 -14.07
CA LEU A 558 11.17 6.46 -13.05
C LEU A 558 11.88 7.19 -11.91
N ASP A 559 11.15 8.11 -11.25
CA ASP A 559 11.72 9.02 -10.27
C ASP A 559 11.42 8.61 -8.82
N ALA A 560 10.62 7.57 -8.62
CA ALA A 560 10.22 7.12 -7.29
C ALA A 560 10.64 5.66 -7.04
N THR A 561 11.22 5.44 -5.86
CA THR A 561 11.71 4.12 -5.43
C THR A 561 10.61 3.24 -4.81
N GLY A 562 9.46 3.83 -4.51
CA GLY A 562 8.56 3.21 -3.55
C GLY A 562 9.10 3.30 -2.12
N ILE A 563 8.59 2.45 -1.24
CA ILE A 563 8.80 2.53 0.22
C ILE A 563 10.25 2.19 0.61
N ARG A 564 10.96 1.40 -0.20
CA ARG A 564 12.39 1.11 -0.02
C ARG A 564 13.17 1.37 -1.29
N GLY A 565 14.23 2.14 -1.17
CA GLY A 565 15.06 2.56 -2.29
C GLY A 565 16.49 2.08 -2.18
N VAL A 566 17.03 1.66 -3.32
CA VAL A 566 18.46 1.35 -3.51
C VAL A 566 18.98 2.08 -4.74
N THR A 567 20.29 2.06 -4.96
CA THR A 567 20.92 2.92 -5.99
C THR A 567 20.68 2.46 -7.42
N THR A 568 20.68 1.13 -7.67
CA THR A 568 20.67 0.55 -9.04
C THR A 568 19.85 -0.73 -9.09
N GLN A 569 19.60 -1.22 -10.32
CA GLN A 569 18.94 -2.53 -10.53
C GLN A 569 19.78 -3.71 -10.00
N GLU A 570 21.11 -3.59 -10.01
CA GLU A 570 22.01 -4.58 -9.38
C GLU A 570 21.80 -4.64 -7.87
N GLU A 571 21.72 -3.46 -7.21
CA GLU A 571 21.44 -3.38 -5.77
C GLU A 571 20.02 -3.84 -5.42
N ARG A 572 19.05 -3.71 -6.34
CA ARG A 572 17.72 -4.34 -6.16
C ARG A 572 17.82 -5.85 -6.07
N GLY A 573 18.64 -6.46 -6.93
CA GLY A 573 18.91 -7.90 -6.88
C GLY A 573 19.55 -8.35 -5.56
N ALA A 574 20.51 -7.58 -5.06
CA ALA A 574 21.16 -7.84 -3.77
C ALA A 574 20.18 -7.68 -2.59
N ALA A 575 19.36 -6.62 -2.59
CA ALA A 575 18.33 -6.40 -1.56
C ALA A 575 17.28 -7.52 -1.56
N TYR A 576 16.81 -7.92 -2.73
CA TYR A 576 15.87 -9.04 -2.89
C TYR A 576 16.44 -10.33 -2.31
N ARG A 577 17.68 -10.67 -2.67
CA ARG A 577 18.35 -11.88 -2.17
C ARG A 577 18.55 -11.85 -0.66
N TYR A 578 19.00 -10.72 -0.11
CA TYR A 578 19.16 -10.54 1.33
C TYR A 578 17.84 -10.76 2.06
N TYR A 579 16.79 -10.12 1.60
CA TYR A 579 15.44 -10.19 2.18
C TYR A 579 14.88 -11.62 2.16
N MET A 580 14.87 -12.26 0.98
CA MET A 580 14.31 -13.60 0.79
C MET A 580 15.08 -14.66 1.56
N HIS A 581 16.40 -14.56 1.65
CA HIS A 581 17.20 -15.46 2.46
C HIS A 581 16.89 -15.34 3.96
N ARG A 582 16.68 -14.13 4.48
CA ARG A 582 16.27 -13.91 5.87
C ARG A 582 14.87 -14.46 6.14
N ALA A 583 13.93 -14.23 5.22
CA ALA A 583 12.58 -14.80 5.32
C ALA A 583 12.61 -16.32 5.32
N ALA A 584 13.32 -16.95 4.37
CA ALA A 584 13.39 -18.40 4.27
C ALA A 584 14.11 -19.08 5.45
N ALA A 585 15.13 -18.43 6.02
CA ALA A 585 15.83 -18.95 7.19
C ALA A 585 14.97 -18.99 8.46
N HIS A 586 13.91 -18.17 8.56
CA HIS A 586 13.07 -18.13 9.75
C HIS A 586 12.08 -19.32 9.77
N PRO A 587 12.05 -20.14 10.85
CA PRO A 587 11.28 -21.40 10.88
C PRO A 587 9.76 -21.24 10.87
N MET A 588 9.27 -20.03 11.11
CA MET A 588 7.85 -19.69 11.11
C MET A 588 7.42 -18.92 9.86
N CYS A 589 8.32 -18.59 8.91
CA CYS A 589 7.98 -17.90 7.68
C CYS A 589 7.72 -18.88 6.54
N LEU A 590 6.58 -18.77 5.89
CA LEU A 590 6.08 -19.69 4.87
C LEU A 590 6.27 -19.19 3.44
N GLY A 591 6.65 -17.93 3.28
CA GLY A 591 6.83 -17.29 1.97
C GLY A 591 6.86 -15.78 2.06
N ALA A 592 7.23 -15.16 0.94
CA ALA A 592 7.16 -13.71 0.76
C ALA A 592 6.83 -13.38 -0.70
N HIS A 593 5.96 -12.39 -0.88
CA HIS A 593 5.42 -11.99 -2.17
C HIS A 593 5.97 -10.64 -2.58
N TYR A 594 6.59 -10.59 -3.77
CA TYR A 594 7.19 -9.37 -4.30
C TYR A 594 6.13 -8.49 -4.98
N PHE A 595 6.05 -7.25 -4.59
CA PHE A 595 5.19 -6.23 -5.18
C PHE A 595 6.03 -5.33 -6.08
N THR A 596 6.03 -5.43 -7.42
CA THR A 596 5.03 -6.00 -8.34
C THR A 596 5.69 -6.48 -9.64
N LEU A 597 4.93 -7.11 -10.56
CA LEU A 597 5.42 -7.51 -11.89
C LEU A 597 5.87 -6.31 -12.72
N ASN A 598 5.01 -5.30 -12.84
CA ASN A 598 5.21 -4.15 -13.72
C ASN A 598 5.67 -2.91 -12.95
N ASP A 599 6.51 -2.07 -13.56
CA ASP A 599 6.65 -0.70 -13.11
C ASP A 599 5.32 0.03 -13.16
N GLN A 600 5.16 1.00 -12.26
CA GLN A 600 3.97 1.84 -12.25
C GLN A 600 4.06 2.95 -13.31
N ALA A 601 2.93 3.56 -13.67
CA ALA A 601 2.91 4.64 -14.64
C ALA A 601 3.62 5.89 -14.12
N TYR A 602 4.49 6.50 -14.92
CA TYR A 602 5.24 7.70 -14.54
C TYR A 602 4.36 8.85 -14.05
N LEU A 603 3.20 9.05 -14.70
CA LEU A 603 2.23 10.09 -14.31
C LEU A 603 1.38 9.70 -13.09
N GLY A 604 1.63 8.55 -12.49
CA GLY A 604 0.92 7.99 -11.34
C GLY A 604 -0.23 7.05 -11.74
N ARG A 605 -0.30 5.91 -11.08
CA ARG A 605 -1.42 4.98 -11.21
C ARG A 605 -2.70 5.55 -10.58
N PHE A 606 -3.74 4.76 -10.39
CA PHE A 606 -5.06 5.20 -9.90
C PHE A 606 -5.02 5.96 -8.56
N ASP A 607 -4.08 5.65 -7.67
CA ASP A 607 -3.89 6.29 -6.36
C ASP A 607 -2.75 7.33 -6.36
N GLY A 608 -2.04 7.48 -7.48
CA GLY A 608 -0.97 8.45 -7.68
C GLY A 608 0.44 7.93 -7.45
N GLU A 609 0.66 6.63 -7.17
CA GLU A 609 2.01 6.06 -7.12
C GLU A 609 2.64 5.96 -8.51
N ASN A 610 3.98 6.14 -8.58
CA ASN A 610 4.75 6.04 -9.82
C ASN A 610 6.12 5.36 -9.63
N TYR A 611 6.13 4.23 -8.95
CA TYR A 611 7.33 3.55 -8.47
C TYR A 611 8.05 2.73 -9.54
N GLN A 612 9.40 2.77 -9.51
CA GLN A 612 10.26 1.84 -10.24
C GLN A 612 10.51 0.59 -9.40
N ILE A 613 9.52 -0.27 -9.31
CA ILE A 613 9.55 -1.49 -8.50
C ILE A 613 9.24 -2.75 -9.30
N GLY A 614 8.84 -2.62 -10.56
CA GLY A 614 8.53 -3.73 -11.44
C GLY A 614 9.73 -4.62 -11.73
N ILE A 615 9.50 -5.87 -12.08
CA ILE A 615 10.53 -6.73 -12.68
C ILE A 615 10.73 -6.32 -14.14
N ILE A 616 9.67 -5.79 -14.77
CA ILE A 616 9.66 -5.29 -16.13
C ILE A 616 9.26 -3.81 -16.19
N ASP A 617 9.86 -3.09 -17.14
CA ASP A 617 9.49 -1.70 -17.41
C ASP A 617 8.19 -1.58 -18.24
N VAL A 618 7.73 -0.36 -18.46
CA VAL A 618 6.51 -0.08 -19.24
C VAL A 618 6.57 -0.58 -20.68
N THR A 619 7.76 -0.79 -21.26
CA THR A 619 7.97 -1.34 -22.60
C THR A 619 8.07 -2.87 -22.62
N GLN A 620 7.69 -3.54 -21.53
CA GLN A 620 7.75 -4.99 -21.35
C GLN A 620 9.18 -5.56 -21.32
N LYS A 621 10.18 -4.74 -20.96
CA LYS A 621 11.59 -5.15 -20.88
C LYS A 621 11.96 -5.51 -19.45
N PRO A 622 12.43 -6.75 -19.19
CA PRO A 622 12.96 -7.11 -17.87
C PRO A 622 14.23 -6.32 -17.54
N TYR A 623 14.41 -5.99 -16.27
CA TYR A 623 15.65 -5.45 -15.72
C TYR A 623 16.64 -6.60 -15.50
N ALA A 624 17.58 -6.79 -16.43
CA ALA A 624 18.47 -7.96 -16.46
C ALA A 624 19.27 -8.18 -15.17
N GLU A 625 19.71 -7.10 -14.54
CA GLU A 625 20.46 -7.14 -13.28
C GLU A 625 19.58 -7.60 -12.12
N PHE A 626 18.36 -7.08 -12.04
CA PHE A 626 17.40 -7.48 -11.02
C PHE A 626 16.90 -8.91 -11.24
N GLU A 627 16.58 -9.27 -12.50
CA GLU A 627 16.19 -10.62 -12.92
C GLU A 627 17.23 -11.67 -12.47
N ARG A 628 18.52 -11.39 -12.68
CA ARG A 628 19.62 -12.26 -12.23
C ARG A 628 19.59 -12.49 -10.72
N GLY A 629 19.43 -11.43 -9.93
CA GLY A 629 19.36 -11.53 -8.46
C GLY A 629 18.16 -12.37 -7.99
N ILE A 630 17.00 -12.23 -8.64
CA ILE A 630 15.82 -13.07 -8.37
C ILE A 630 16.11 -14.54 -8.64
N MET A 631 16.67 -14.84 -9.83
CA MET A 631 16.96 -16.22 -10.24
C MET A 631 17.98 -16.90 -9.34
N GLU A 632 19.05 -16.20 -8.95
CA GLU A 632 20.05 -16.71 -7.99
C GLU A 632 19.40 -17.03 -6.65
N THR A 633 18.57 -16.13 -6.15
CA THR A 633 17.83 -16.31 -4.89
C THR A 633 16.96 -17.56 -4.92
N HIS A 634 16.17 -17.73 -5.97
CA HIS A 634 15.23 -18.86 -6.06
C HIS A 634 15.90 -20.21 -6.27
N ARG A 635 17.11 -20.25 -6.88
CA ARG A 635 17.92 -21.49 -6.93
C ARG A 635 18.39 -21.94 -5.55
N GLU A 636 18.64 -20.99 -4.65
CA GLU A 636 19.22 -21.24 -3.33
C GLU A 636 18.18 -21.39 -2.23
N ILE A 637 16.93 -21.00 -2.46
CA ILE A 637 15.93 -20.77 -1.42
C ILE A 637 15.71 -21.99 -0.49
N TYR A 638 15.62 -23.21 -1.02
CA TYR A 638 15.44 -24.41 -0.19
C TYR A 638 16.70 -24.81 0.56
N ARG A 639 17.90 -24.54 0.03
CA ARG A 639 19.16 -24.77 0.75
C ARG A 639 19.29 -23.83 1.94
N VAL A 640 18.85 -22.57 1.80
CA VAL A 640 18.78 -21.62 2.91
C VAL A 640 17.72 -22.06 3.92
N LEU A 641 16.55 -22.45 3.44
CA LEU A 641 15.44 -22.93 4.26
C LEU A 641 15.83 -24.13 5.14
N HIS A 642 16.66 -25.03 4.62
CA HIS A 642 17.16 -26.20 5.35
C HIS A 642 18.45 -25.95 6.15
N GLY A 643 19.00 -24.72 6.12
CA GLY A 643 20.27 -24.41 6.79
C GLY A 643 21.52 -24.97 6.11
N GLU A 644 21.39 -25.50 4.88
CA GLU A 644 22.51 -26.04 4.07
C GLU A 644 23.34 -24.89 3.46
N LEU A 645 22.74 -23.71 3.33
CA LEU A 645 23.37 -22.48 2.90
C LEU A 645 23.00 -21.37 3.90
N ALA A 646 24.01 -20.69 4.44
CA ALA A 646 23.79 -19.53 5.28
C ALA A 646 23.14 -18.39 4.47
N PRO A 647 22.23 -17.62 5.05
CA PRO A 647 21.71 -16.41 4.43
C PRO A 647 22.85 -15.46 4.04
N THR A 648 22.71 -14.80 2.87
CA THR A 648 23.72 -13.82 2.44
C THR A 648 23.85 -12.68 3.43
N GLU A 649 25.08 -12.20 3.65
CA GLU A 649 25.37 -11.01 4.46
C GLU A 649 25.50 -9.74 3.62
N ARG A 650 25.43 -9.85 2.29
CA ARG A 650 25.49 -8.68 1.39
C ARG A 650 24.19 -7.89 1.49
N LYS A 651 24.26 -6.75 2.15
CA LYS A 651 23.20 -5.74 2.19
C LYS A 651 23.38 -4.78 1.02
N ALA A 652 22.26 -4.33 0.45
CA ALA A 652 22.26 -3.23 -0.49
C ALA A 652 22.34 -1.89 0.24
N ASP A 653 22.92 -0.88 -0.39
CA ASP A 653 22.96 0.48 0.11
C ASP A 653 21.57 1.15 -0.05
N GLU A 654 20.90 1.38 1.07
CA GLU A 654 19.62 2.05 1.11
C GLU A 654 19.78 3.54 0.83
N ILE A 655 18.93 4.07 -0.06
CA ILE A 655 18.82 5.50 -0.34
C ILE A 655 17.51 6.07 0.23
N PRO A 656 17.40 7.40 0.42
CA PRO A 656 16.13 8.01 0.81
C PRO A 656 15.00 7.59 -0.12
N ALA A 657 13.93 7.05 0.45
CA ALA A 657 12.79 6.57 -0.29
C ALA A 657 11.96 7.73 -0.85
N ILE A 658 11.50 7.57 -2.10
CA ILE A 658 10.50 8.43 -2.72
C ILE A 658 9.31 7.54 -3.03
N PHE A 659 8.21 7.69 -2.26
CA PHE A 659 7.07 6.78 -2.31
C PHE A 659 5.75 7.49 -2.68
N PHE A 660 5.80 8.27 -3.75
CA PHE A 660 4.64 9.00 -4.28
C PHE A 660 4.34 8.65 -5.70
#